data_00c81ff574c16dc85556f3dfc8c8756c
#
_entry.id   00c81ff574c16dc85556f3dfc8c8756c
#
_cell.length_a   1.000
_cell.length_b   1.000
_cell.length_c   1.000
_cell.angle_alpha   90.00
_cell.angle_beta   90.00
_cell.angle_gamma   90.00
#
_symmetry.space_group_name_H-M   'P 1'
#
loop_
_entity.id
_entity.type
_entity.pdbx_description
1 polymer ?
#
loop_
_entity_poly.entity_id
_entity_poly.type
_entity_poly.pdbx_seq_one_letter_code
_entity_poly.pdbx_strand_id
1 'polypeptide(L)'
;MKKLSLLLGSVLLAGSLQAQQLPGLSDSVTVYTDANGIPTIVGETERDVNYVRGFLHARDRMFQMDYLRRVASGTLGELLGPAALSSDVQLRTLGLRRGALQTWLRLSQDEKDWVKAYTDGVNAFIAAGQLPPEYGVLELESVEPWSPVDSLVVGKLVAFQLSFDSGVVDRTIRLGTYQGVGDAVGFDGLALYFEDIIRSQPSDDRLTVPDFFETAGIIPVPAGEGASLQSETPSAKSSPARWNNLPQVNDGVIDGLRSYLERVREIPLLGNTIGNAENRAASNWWVVSGEHTASGHPIMANDPHLGLDMPPVMVNENIVVRDEGRVVSGVSLPGTPLTLLGCNLNLCWGLTNHNVDVTDWYQEDLLVNAYGLPTHTLYNGQAEPLIYGFQSYFVNNIGNGETDSVTRANVGYDAGGITFIVPRRNNGPIVAQPEAGTGISVQYAGWGATFELSTLRGFERASNMEEFQAAIPNWTFGSQNVVYADVEGNIAYFTTGGVPLRADLQDMRVDGEVPPFLLRDGSGALDHEWLPANEHSPRGFRYATLPREEMPHLINPARGYIANANNDPVGVTLDNNPLSQLRPGANGIYYLNPGYSSLRMARVDRVLQDLIESGPITVEQMKALQANNQMFDAELVVPHVLAAFENATDEEAWPGLAQFALDPRVQEAIARLAEWDFSTPTGLADGFDPGGNPMGGTQPTPEEVANSIAATIYSVWRGQAIGNTIDATLSAIALEDQLPGSRDAFRAFYNLLASFPERGGVGVSGIPFFNVEGAPDMATARDTVLLASLAGTLDLLASDEFAPAFGNSTDQNDYRWGRLHRVVFRHPLGADPFNVPNGGGLSDLDEGLPGVARAGGFEVVDASGHSSRADSANGFMFSAGAARRTVAEMTPGKPSVSEVIPGGRSGVMVSPFYTNQLRLWLVNDYLELGFGEGDAQSGAIDVQTFSP
;
A
#
# COMPACT_ATOMS: atom_id res chain seq x y z
N MET A 1 -33.86 5.06 -15.03
CA MET A 1 -33.83 3.75 -15.69
C MET A 1 -34.64 3.61 -17.00
N LYS A 2 -35.07 4.66 -17.69
CA LYS A 2 -35.79 4.55 -18.97
C LYS A 2 -35.15 5.27 -20.17
N LYS A 3 -33.93 5.83 -20.02
CA LYS A 3 -33.17 6.50 -21.12
C LYS A 3 -31.89 5.77 -21.53
N LEU A 4 -31.55 4.65 -20.91
CA LEU A 4 -30.28 3.92 -21.18
C LEU A 4 -30.39 2.94 -22.37
N SER A 5 -31.56 2.73 -22.96
CA SER A 5 -31.79 1.69 -23.98
C SER A 5 -31.64 2.16 -25.43
N LEU A 6 -31.14 3.37 -25.70
CA LEU A 6 -31.17 3.94 -27.06
C LEU A 6 -29.80 4.37 -27.59
N LEU A 7 -28.67 4.05 -26.94
CA LEU A 7 -27.30 4.39 -27.42
C LEU A 7 -26.44 3.16 -27.72
N LEU A 8 -27.01 1.98 -27.88
CA LEU A 8 -26.32 0.77 -28.37
C LEU A 8 -26.33 0.72 -29.89
N GLY A 9 -25.77 1.73 -30.51
CA GLY A 9 -25.60 1.83 -31.95
C GLY A 9 -24.13 1.77 -32.35
N SER A 10 -23.63 0.53 -32.55
CA SER A 10 -22.55 0.14 -33.47
C SER A 10 -21.46 1.19 -33.79
N VAL A 11 -20.30 1.07 -33.16
CA VAL A 11 -19.03 1.45 -33.74
C VAL A 11 -18.15 0.21 -33.88
N LEU A 12 -18.51 -0.68 -34.80
CA LEU A 12 -17.59 -1.58 -35.45
C LEU A 12 -17.05 -0.83 -36.67
N LEU A 13 -16.04 -0.01 -36.50
CA LEU A 13 -15.25 0.52 -37.60
C LEU A 13 -14.22 -0.55 -37.98
N ALA A 14 -14.56 -1.33 -39.02
CA ALA A 14 -13.57 -2.06 -39.79
C ALA A 14 -12.60 -1.02 -40.39
N GLY A 15 -11.35 -1.03 -39.91
CA GLY A 15 -10.34 -0.07 -40.27
C GLY A 15 -9.98 -0.11 -41.76
N SER A 16 -10.19 0.98 -42.45
CA SER A 16 -9.41 1.33 -43.61
C SER A 16 -8.05 1.88 -43.15
N LEU A 17 -6.98 1.51 -43.82
CA LEU A 17 -5.62 2.04 -43.71
C LEU A 17 -5.57 3.56 -44.07
N GLN A 18 -6.28 4.41 -43.37
CA GLN A 18 -6.16 5.86 -43.52
C GLN A 18 -5.39 6.39 -42.30
N ALA A 19 -4.26 7.05 -42.60
CA ALA A 19 -3.50 7.78 -41.59
C ALA A 19 -4.41 8.82 -40.92
N GLN A 20 -4.57 8.72 -39.61
CA GLN A 20 -5.28 9.74 -38.81
C GLN A 20 -4.36 10.95 -38.64
N GLN A 21 -4.80 12.11 -39.10
CA GLN A 21 -4.03 13.34 -38.87
C GLN A 21 -4.10 13.76 -37.40
N LEU A 22 -2.95 13.95 -36.79
CA LEU A 22 -2.80 14.54 -35.46
C LEU A 22 -1.92 15.78 -35.57
N PRO A 23 -2.53 16.99 -35.67
CA PRO A 23 -1.78 18.24 -35.76
C PRO A 23 -0.83 18.40 -34.55
N GLY A 24 0.45 18.59 -34.83
CA GLY A 24 1.48 18.72 -33.79
C GLY A 24 2.51 17.62 -33.76
N LEU A 25 2.32 16.51 -34.46
CA LEU A 25 3.37 15.55 -34.75
C LEU A 25 4.41 16.15 -35.70
N SER A 26 5.67 15.75 -35.55
CA SER A 26 6.75 16.12 -36.49
C SER A 26 6.91 15.05 -37.56
N ASP A 27 6.79 13.78 -37.17
CA ASP A 27 6.88 12.60 -38.02
C ASP A 27 5.74 11.61 -37.73
N SER A 28 5.52 10.67 -38.67
CA SER A 28 4.47 9.65 -38.48
C SER A 28 4.82 8.69 -37.36
N VAL A 29 3.81 8.31 -36.58
CA VAL A 29 3.89 7.30 -35.53
C VAL A 29 2.95 6.16 -35.87
N THR A 30 3.44 4.93 -35.80
CA THR A 30 2.64 3.72 -36.03
C THR A 30 2.35 3.02 -34.72
N VAL A 31 1.11 2.66 -34.49
CA VAL A 31 0.66 1.89 -33.31
C VAL A 31 0.21 0.51 -33.80
N TYR A 32 0.88 -0.50 -33.30
CA TYR A 32 0.52 -1.90 -33.48
C TYR A 32 -0.23 -2.37 -32.24
N THR A 33 -1.45 -2.83 -32.37
CA THR A 33 -2.24 -3.36 -31.26
C THR A 33 -2.32 -4.88 -31.36
N ASP A 34 -1.93 -5.58 -30.29
CA ASP A 34 -1.98 -7.04 -30.22
C ASP A 34 -3.38 -7.57 -29.91
N ALA A 35 -3.52 -8.90 -29.83
CA ALA A 35 -4.78 -9.58 -29.52
C ALA A 35 -5.34 -9.25 -28.13
N ASN A 36 -4.51 -8.76 -27.23
CA ASN A 36 -4.88 -8.36 -25.87
C ASN A 36 -5.21 -6.87 -25.74
N GLY A 37 -5.14 -6.13 -26.86
CA GLY A 37 -5.36 -4.67 -26.88
C GLY A 37 -4.14 -3.88 -26.43
N ILE A 38 -2.97 -4.50 -26.24
CA ILE A 38 -1.75 -3.83 -25.80
C ILE A 38 -1.11 -3.12 -27.01
N PRO A 39 -0.93 -1.78 -26.97
CA PRO A 39 -0.32 -1.06 -28.06
C PRO A 39 1.21 -1.11 -27.98
N THR A 40 1.86 -1.24 -29.15
CA THR A 40 3.26 -0.88 -29.34
C THR A 40 3.32 0.41 -30.15
N ILE A 41 3.80 1.48 -29.54
CA ILE A 41 3.88 2.82 -30.13
C ILE A 41 5.27 2.99 -30.74
N VAL A 42 5.36 3.09 -32.06
CA VAL A 42 6.60 3.15 -32.81
C VAL A 42 6.74 4.49 -33.51
N GLY A 43 7.71 5.30 -33.13
CA GLY A 43 8.00 6.60 -33.74
C GLY A 43 9.48 6.85 -33.90
N GLU A 44 9.84 7.88 -34.63
CA GLU A 44 11.23 8.29 -34.82
C GLU A 44 11.76 8.94 -33.55
N THR A 45 11.02 9.91 -32.96
CA THR A 45 11.44 10.71 -31.83
C THR A 45 10.63 10.42 -30.56
N GLU A 46 11.26 10.58 -29.38
CA GLU A 46 10.57 10.49 -28.08
C GLU A 46 9.38 11.46 -28.00
N ARG A 47 9.53 12.65 -28.55
CA ARG A 47 8.47 13.66 -28.54
C ARG A 47 7.21 13.16 -29.22
N ASP A 48 7.32 12.60 -30.43
CA ASP A 48 6.16 12.15 -31.20
C ASP A 48 5.56 10.87 -30.61
N VAL A 49 6.39 9.96 -30.07
CA VAL A 49 5.95 8.78 -29.31
C VAL A 49 5.14 9.21 -28.09
N ASN A 50 5.62 10.16 -27.29
CA ASN A 50 4.89 10.66 -26.13
C ASN A 50 3.62 11.40 -26.49
N TYR A 51 3.58 12.11 -27.61
CA TYR A 51 2.36 12.72 -28.09
C TYR A 51 1.27 11.65 -28.34
N VAL A 52 1.61 10.60 -29.09
CA VAL A 52 0.67 9.51 -29.37
C VAL A 52 0.35 8.73 -28.10
N ARG A 53 1.31 8.52 -27.18
CA ARG A 53 1.08 7.92 -25.86
C ARG A 53 0.00 8.69 -25.09
N GLY A 54 0.09 10.01 -25.02
CA GLY A 54 -0.90 10.86 -24.36
C GLY A 54 -2.28 10.75 -25.00
N PHE A 55 -2.35 10.71 -26.35
CA PHE A 55 -3.58 10.49 -27.09
C PHE A 55 -4.22 9.15 -26.77
N LEU A 56 -3.44 8.06 -26.73
CA LEU A 56 -3.93 6.71 -26.44
C LEU A 56 -4.37 6.57 -24.98
N HIS A 57 -3.63 7.14 -24.02
CA HIS A 57 -4.07 7.15 -22.62
C HIS A 57 -5.41 7.85 -22.47
N ALA A 58 -5.61 9.00 -23.11
CA ALA A 58 -6.89 9.72 -23.08
C ALA A 58 -8.00 8.92 -23.78
N ARG A 59 -7.73 8.32 -24.96
CA ARG A 59 -8.68 7.47 -25.67
C ARG A 59 -9.17 6.31 -24.80
N ASP A 60 -8.26 5.67 -24.09
CA ASP A 60 -8.55 4.42 -23.37
C ASP A 60 -8.96 4.66 -21.91
N ARG A 61 -8.55 5.79 -21.28
CA ARG A 61 -8.66 6.01 -19.83
C ARG A 61 -9.09 7.42 -19.42
N MET A 62 -9.73 8.21 -20.29
CA MET A 62 -10.02 9.63 -20.04
C MET A 62 -10.73 9.88 -18.71
N PHE A 63 -11.78 9.10 -18.38
CA PHE A 63 -12.50 9.27 -17.13
C PHE A 63 -11.61 9.04 -15.91
N GLN A 64 -10.83 7.96 -15.92
CA GLN A 64 -9.88 7.66 -14.83
C GLN A 64 -8.85 8.79 -14.68
N MET A 65 -8.28 9.29 -15.77
CA MET A 65 -7.31 10.39 -15.76
C MET A 65 -7.92 11.66 -15.17
N ASP A 66 -9.10 12.05 -15.61
CA ASP A 66 -9.81 13.25 -15.12
C ASP A 66 -10.20 13.11 -13.64
N TYR A 67 -10.67 11.92 -13.24
CA TYR A 67 -10.95 11.60 -11.84
C TYR A 67 -9.71 11.76 -10.97
N LEU A 68 -8.58 11.15 -11.33
CA LEU A 68 -7.33 11.21 -10.56
C LEU A 68 -6.76 12.63 -10.45
N ARG A 69 -6.75 13.42 -11.57
CA ARG A 69 -6.27 14.81 -11.48
C ARG A 69 -7.17 15.68 -10.60
N ARG A 70 -8.49 15.44 -10.61
CA ARG A 70 -9.45 16.17 -9.78
C ARG A 70 -9.32 15.81 -8.31
N VAL A 71 -9.16 14.54 -7.98
CA VAL A 71 -8.79 14.11 -6.64
C VAL A 71 -7.52 14.82 -6.18
N ALA A 72 -6.43 14.68 -6.93
CA ALA A 72 -5.13 15.27 -6.58
C ALA A 72 -5.16 16.81 -6.47
N SER A 73 -6.05 17.45 -7.17
CA SER A 73 -6.18 18.92 -7.19
C SER A 73 -7.25 19.47 -6.24
N GLY A 74 -8.09 18.61 -5.62
CA GLY A 74 -9.22 19.01 -4.82
C GLY A 74 -10.31 19.74 -5.65
N THR A 75 -10.69 19.13 -6.77
CA THR A 75 -11.72 19.63 -7.70
C THR A 75 -12.72 18.52 -8.06
N LEU A 76 -12.84 17.51 -7.23
CA LEU A 76 -13.69 16.35 -7.48
C LEU A 76 -15.18 16.73 -7.45
N GLY A 77 -15.56 17.77 -6.70
CA GLY A 77 -16.91 18.32 -6.68
C GLY A 77 -17.38 18.81 -8.03
N GLU A 78 -16.48 19.28 -8.89
CA GLU A 78 -16.77 19.67 -10.27
C GLU A 78 -17.15 18.50 -11.17
N LEU A 79 -16.78 17.27 -10.78
CA LEU A 79 -17.13 16.03 -11.48
C LEU A 79 -18.31 15.33 -10.81
N LEU A 80 -18.23 15.03 -9.51
CA LEU A 80 -19.17 14.17 -8.77
C LEU A 80 -20.21 14.94 -7.96
N GLY A 81 -20.21 16.26 -8.01
CA GLY A 81 -21.17 17.10 -7.30
C GLY A 81 -20.87 17.38 -5.84
N PRO A 82 -21.85 17.91 -5.07
CA PRO A 82 -21.65 18.42 -3.71
C PRO A 82 -21.14 17.40 -2.70
N ALA A 83 -21.41 16.12 -2.90
CA ALA A 83 -20.94 15.05 -2.01
C ALA A 83 -19.41 14.94 -1.93
N ALA A 84 -18.68 15.42 -2.95
CA ALA A 84 -17.22 15.42 -2.99
C ALA A 84 -16.59 16.70 -2.40
N LEU A 85 -17.37 17.68 -1.96
CA LEU A 85 -16.84 18.98 -1.52
C LEU A 85 -15.94 18.87 -0.28
N SER A 86 -16.28 18.02 0.69
CA SER A 86 -15.45 17.78 1.86
C SER A 86 -14.07 17.22 1.49
N SER A 87 -14.03 16.31 0.52
CA SER A 87 -12.79 15.79 -0.05
C SER A 87 -11.96 16.90 -0.70
N ASP A 88 -12.57 17.74 -1.50
CA ASP A 88 -11.88 18.88 -2.14
C ASP A 88 -11.25 19.83 -1.12
N VAL A 89 -11.96 20.14 -0.05
CA VAL A 89 -11.46 21.00 1.03
C VAL A 89 -10.19 20.41 1.65
N GLN A 90 -10.21 19.14 2.00
CA GLN A 90 -9.05 18.49 2.61
C GLN A 90 -7.87 18.39 1.65
N LEU A 91 -8.11 17.98 0.40
CA LEU A 91 -7.05 17.82 -0.61
C LEU A 91 -6.43 19.16 -1.02
N ARG A 92 -7.20 20.25 -1.08
CA ARG A 92 -6.66 21.59 -1.29
C ARG A 92 -5.89 22.11 -0.09
N THR A 93 -6.31 21.77 1.12
CA THR A 93 -5.56 22.06 2.34
C THR A 93 -4.20 21.37 2.29
N LEU A 94 -4.14 20.07 2.01
CA LEU A 94 -2.91 19.30 1.81
C LEU A 94 -2.07 19.88 0.65
N GLY A 95 -2.69 20.14 -0.50
CA GLY A 95 -2.10 20.97 -1.54
C GLY A 95 -1.10 20.27 -2.45
N LEU A 96 -1.33 19.05 -2.87
CA LEU A 96 -0.48 18.30 -3.82
C LEU A 96 -0.24 19.09 -5.11
N ARG A 97 -1.27 19.79 -5.62
CA ARG A 97 -1.13 20.65 -6.80
C ARG A 97 -0.15 21.80 -6.58
N ARG A 98 -0.03 22.36 -5.36
CA ARG A 98 1.01 23.37 -5.05
C ARG A 98 2.41 22.77 -5.21
N GLY A 99 2.64 21.54 -4.72
CA GLY A 99 3.88 20.80 -4.91
C GLY A 99 4.18 20.50 -6.38
N ALA A 100 3.18 20.04 -7.14
CA ALA A 100 3.30 19.77 -8.57
C ALA A 100 3.68 21.04 -9.38
N LEU A 101 3.10 22.18 -9.03
CA LEU A 101 3.47 23.46 -9.63
C LEU A 101 4.93 23.84 -9.31
N GLN A 102 5.41 23.59 -8.09
CA GLN A 102 6.81 23.81 -7.73
C GLN A 102 7.74 22.90 -8.55
N THR A 103 7.34 21.65 -8.79
CA THR A 103 8.08 20.74 -9.68
C THR A 103 8.13 21.31 -11.10
N TRP A 104 6.98 21.65 -11.69
CA TRP A 104 6.91 22.21 -13.05
C TRP A 104 7.83 23.42 -13.25
N LEU A 105 7.86 24.35 -12.29
CA LEU A 105 8.70 25.54 -12.35
C LEU A 105 10.20 25.21 -12.36
N ARG A 106 10.61 24.08 -11.77
CA ARG A 106 12.02 23.68 -11.60
C ARG A 106 12.49 22.60 -12.57
N LEU A 107 11.60 22.02 -13.39
CA LEU A 107 12.00 21.15 -14.49
C LEU A 107 12.89 21.88 -15.47
N SER A 108 13.86 21.19 -16.04
CA SER A 108 14.64 21.65 -17.19
C SER A 108 13.74 21.86 -18.41
N GLN A 109 14.24 22.54 -19.45
CA GLN A 109 13.45 22.77 -20.66
C GLN A 109 13.14 21.43 -21.37
N ASP A 110 14.09 20.51 -21.45
CA ASP A 110 13.92 19.18 -22.02
C ASP A 110 12.83 18.37 -21.29
N GLU A 111 12.84 18.35 -19.93
CA GLU A 111 11.81 17.71 -19.14
C GLU A 111 10.42 18.37 -19.36
N LYS A 112 10.38 19.68 -19.47
CA LYS A 112 9.13 20.41 -19.80
C LYS A 112 8.60 20.07 -21.18
N ASP A 113 9.45 20.00 -22.18
CA ASP A 113 9.07 19.67 -23.56
C ASP A 113 8.58 18.22 -23.65
N TRP A 114 9.20 17.31 -22.90
CA TRP A 114 8.77 15.92 -22.78
C TRP A 114 7.38 15.77 -22.15
N VAL A 115 7.11 16.40 -20.99
CA VAL A 115 5.78 16.37 -20.36
C VAL A 115 4.74 17.09 -21.23
N LYS A 116 5.16 18.17 -21.92
CA LYS A 116 4.26 18.92 -22.81
C LYS A 116 3.85 18.12 -24.02
N ALA A 117 4.72 17.35 -24.62
CA ALA A 117 4.37 16.48 -25.75
C ALA A 117 3.24 15.51 -25.40
N TYR A 118 3.32 14.86 -24.23
CA TYR A 118 2.25 14.02 -23.71
C TYR A 118 0.94 14.81 -23.51
N THR A 119 1.03 15.97 -22.87
CA THR A 119 -0.10 16.90 -22.64
C THR A 119 -0.81 17.27 -23.95
N ASP A 120 -0.04 17.58 -24.98
CA ASP A 120 -0.57 17.95 -26.30
C ASP A 120 -1.34 16.78 -26.93
N GLY A 121 -0.86 15.54 -26.74
CA GLY A 121 -1.55 14.32 -27.16
C GLY A 121 -2.88 14.09 -26.45
N VAL A 122 -2.91 14.24 -25.13
CA VAL A 122 -4.15 14.17 -24.32
C VAL A 122 -5.17 15.21 -24.84
N ASN A 123 -4.72 16.43 -25.06
CA ASN A 123 -5.57 17.51 -25.55
C ASN A 123 -6.06 17.29 -26.99
N ALA A 124 -5.30 16.63 -27.84
CA ALA A 124 -5.75 16.24 -29.17
C ALA A 124 -6.95 15.27 -29.11
N PHE A 125 -6.96 14.34 -28.15
CA PHE A 125 -8.13 13.49 -27.91
C PHE A 125 -9.31 14.27 -27.35
N ILE A 126 -9.10 15.13 -26.35
CA ILE A 126 -10.17 15.97 -25.78
C ILE A 126 -10.82 16.84 -26.87
N ALA A 127 -10.02 17.42 -27.77
CA ALA A 127 -10.50 18.24 -28.88
C ALA A 127 -11.32 17.45 -29.92
N ALA A 128 -11.15 16.12 -30.01
CA ALA A 128 -11.99 15.27 -30.86
C ALA A 128 -13.40 15.07 -30.30
N GLY A 129 -13.67 15.47 -29.04
CA GLY A 129 -15.00 15.51 -28.44
C GLY A 129 -15.66 14.14 -28.20
N GLN A 130 -14.87 13.05 -28.15
CA GLN A 130 -15.36 11.71 -27.92
C GLN A 130 -15.20 11.37 -26.42
N LEU A 131 -16.19 11.77 -25.60
CA LEU A 131 -16.15 11.50 -24.17
C LEU A 131 -16.73 10.11 -23.86
N PRO A 132 -16.14 9.37 -22.88
CA PRO A 132 -16.68 8.11 -22.42
C PRO A 132 -18.04 8.29 -21.69
N PRO A 133 -18.85 7.19 -21.58
CA PRO A 133 -20.24 7.26 -21.15
C PRO A 133 -20.45 7.79 -19.72
N GLU A 134 -19.42 7.73 -18.88
CA GLU A 134 -19.46 8.25 -17.50
C GLU A 134 -19.80 9.73 -17.45
N TYR A 135 -19.30 10.53 -18.40
CA TYR A 135 -19.61 11.96 -18.46
C TYR A 135 -21.10 12.21 -18.74
N GLY A 136 -21.73 11.38 -19.58
CA GLY A 136 -23.17 11.47 -19.82
C GLY A 136 -24.01 11.14 -18.59
N VAL A 137 -23.54 10.20 -17.73
CA VAL A 137 -24.19 9.90 -16.44
C VAL A 137 -24.10 11.09 -15.49
N LEU A 138 -23.00 11.85 -15.57
CA LEU A 138 -22.72 13.01 -14.73
C LEU A 138 -23.26 14.33 -15.35
N GLU A 139 -24.02 14.27 -16.45
CA GLU A 139 -24.58 15.43 -17.17
C GLU A 139 -23.47 16.43 -17.61
N LEU A 140 -22.30 15.90 -18.02
CA LEU A 140 -21.18 16.68 -18.55
C LEU A 140 -20.98 16.37 -20.04
N GLU A 141 -20.85 17.43 -20.86
CA GLU A 141 -20.59 17.36 -22.31
C GLU A 141 -19.17 17.84 -22.67
N SER A 142 -18.45 18.40 -21.71
CA SER A 142 -17.11 18.94 -21.90
C SER A 142 -16.15 18.50 -20.81
N VAL A 143 -14.86 18.47 -21.13
CA VAL A 143 -13.74 18.23 -20.20
C VAL A 143 -12.75 19.37 -20.35
N GLU A 144 -12.29 19.92 -19.23
CA GLU A 144 -11.24 20.92 -19.23
C GLU A 144 -9.95 20.40 -19.87
N PRO A 145 -9.23 21.22 -20.64
CA PRO A 145 -7.94 20.84 -21.20
C PRO A 145 -6.98 20.32 -20.13
N TRP A 146 -6.19 19.32 -20.52
CA TRP A 146 -5.11 18.79 -19.69
C TRP A 146 -3.94 19.76 -19.65
N SER A 147 -3.39 20.03 -18.48
CA SER A 147 -2.17 20.83 -18.31
C SER A 147 -0.97 19.94 -17.95
N PRO A 148 0.28 20.37 -18.22
CA PRO A 148 1.46 19.64 -17.79
C PRO A 148 1.49 19.37 -16.26
N VAL A 149 0.91 20.28 -15.47
CA VAL A 149 0.81 20.14 -14.00
C VAL A 149 -0.16 19.01 -13.62
N ASP A 150 -1.12 18.66 -14.48
CA ASP A 150 -2.04 17.55 -14.20
C ASP A 150 -1.31 16.19 -14.25
N SER A 151 -0.37 16.01 -15.18
CA SER A 151 0.48 14.80 -15.18
C SER A 151 1.37 14.72 -13.94
N LEU A 152 1.93 15.84 -13.50
CA LEU A 152 2.76 15.89 -12.30
C LEU A 152 1.95 15.64 -11.02
N VAL A 153 0.73 16.16 -10.94
CA VAL A 153 -0.10 15.98 -9.74
C VAL A 153 -0.65 14.57 -9.62
N VAL A 154 -0.94 13.90 -10.74
CA VAL A 154 -1.32 12.47 -10.74
C VAL A 154 -0.17 11.61 -10.18
N GLY A 155 1.06 11.83 -10.63
CA GLY A 155 2.24 11.17 -10.06
C GLY A 155 2.41 11.44 -8.56
N LYS A 156 2.22 12.71 -8.15
CA LYS A 156 2.28 13.08 -6.72
C LYS A 156 1.17 12.45 -5.88
N LEU A 157 -0.03 12.24 -6.44
CA LEU A 157 -1.11 11.57 -5.71
C LEU A 157 -0.72 10.13 -5.35
N VAL A 158 -0.19 9.38 -6.30
CA VAL A 158 0.25 8.00 -6.05
C VAL A 158 1.38 7.96 -5.03
N ALA A 159 2.39 8.81 -5.19
CA ALA A 159 3.49 8.89 -4.23
C ALA A 159 3.03 9.35 -2.83
N PHE A 160 2.04 10.25 -2.74
CA PHE A 160 1.40 10.65 -1.49
C PHE A 160 0.69 9.47 -0.80
N GLN A 161 -0.09 8.69 -1.53
CA GLN A 161 -0.77 7.51 -0.99
C GLN A 161 0.22 6.48 -0.43
N LEU A 162 1.42 6.40 -1.00
CA LEU A 162 2.46 5.44 -0.61
C LEU A 162 3.35 5.93 0.55
N SER A 163 3.45 7.25 0.82
CA SER A 163 4.47 7.77 1.73
C SER A 163 3.99 8.79 2.76
N PHE A 164 2.76 9.28 2.67
CA PHE A 164 2.24 10.22 3.67
C PHE A 164 1.86 9.48 4.95
N ASP A 165 2.57 9.75 6.05
CA ASP A 165 2.25 9.12 7.34
C ASP A 165 1.20 9.91 8.12
N SER A 166 -0.04 9.47 7.97
CA SER A 166 -1.16 9.92 8.78
C SER A 166 -1.31 9.13 10.09
N GLY A 167 -0.63 8.02 10.22
CA GLY A 167 -0.65 7.18 11.40
C GLY A 167 -0.11 7.87 12.66
N VAL A 168 0.66 8.95 12.51
CA VAL A 168 1.09 9.82 13.61
C VAL A 168 -0.10 10.27 14.45
N VAL A 169 -1.21 10.66 13.82
CA VAL A 169 -2.42 11.13 14.52
C VAL A 169 -3.02 10.01 15.38
N ASP A 170 -3.25 8.84 14.80
CA ASP A 170 -3.82 7.69 15.51
C ASP A 170 -2.89 7.19 16.63
N ARG A 171 -1.59 7.09 16.34
CA ARG A 171 -0.58 6.73 17.35
C ARG A 171 -0.55 7.69 18.53
N THR A 172 -0.63 9.00 18.26
CA THR A 172 -0.62 10.01 19.32
C THR A 172 -1.87 9.95 20.18
N ILE A 173 -3.06 9.81 19.59
CA ILE A 173 -4.33 9.66 20.31
C ILE A 173 -4.27 8.42 21.19
N ARG A 174 -3.86 7.28 20.63
CA ARG A 174 -3.80 6.00 21.34
C ARG A 174 -2.81 6.05 22.49
N LEU A 175 -1.60 6.56 22.25
CA LEU A 175 -0.58 6.70 23.30
C LEU A 175 -1.08 7.59 24.44
N GLY A 176 -1.60 8.79 24.14
CA GLY A 176 -2.10 9.70 25.16
C GLY A 176 -3.25 9.10 25.96
N THR A 177 -4.15 8.35 25.29
CA THR A 177 -5.24 7.65 25.99
C THR A 177 -4.72 6.54 26.89
N TYR A 178 -3.73 5.73 26.42
CA TYR A 178 -3.13 4.65 27.22
C TYR A 178 -2.39 5.21 28.46
N GLN A 179 -1.65 6.33 28.30
CA GLN A 179 -1.01 7.02 29.43
C GLN A 179 -2.06 7.52 30.44
N GLY A 180 -3.08 8.27 29.98
CA GLY A 180 -4.09 8.84 30.85
C GLY A 180 -4.89 7.80 31.63
N VAL A 181 -5.28 6.70 30.97
CA VAL A 181 -5.97 5.57 31.65
C VAL A 181 -5.00 4.85 32.59
N GLY A 182 -3.75 4.63 32.17
CA GLY A 182 -2.73 4.01 33.01
C GLY A 182 -2.51 4.74 34.33
N ASP A 183 -2.40 6.07 34.27
CA ASP A 183 -2.29 6.92 35.47
C ASP A 183 -3.54 6.83 36.36
N ALA A 184 -4.73 6.76 35.79
CA ALA A 184 -5.98 6.70 36.51
C ALA A 184 -6.25 5.32 37.17
N VAL A 185 -5.84 4.24 36.52
CA VAL A 185 -6.14 2.84 36.93
C VAL A 185 -4.95 2.17 37.65
N GLY A 186 -3.71 2.62 37.38
CA GLY A 186 -2.51 2.19 38.08
C GLY A 186 -1.70 1.13 37.33
N PHE A 187 -1.59 1.22 36.00
CA PHE A 187 -0.69 0.42 35.18
C PHE A 187 0.25 1.33 34.35
N ASP A 188 1.33 0.75 33.79
CA ASP A 188 2.24 1.48 32.91
C ASP A 188 1.66 1.58 31.49
N GLY A 189 1.05 2.75 31.18
CA GLY A 189 0.45 3.00 29.87
C GLY A 189 1.46 3.08 28.72
N LEU A 190 2.70 3.51 28.98
CA LEU A 190 3.78 3.54 27.99
C LEU A 190 4.23 2.13 27.65
N ALA A 191 4.44 1.28 28.67
CA ALA A 191 4.80 -0.12 28.46
C ALA A 191 3.67 -0.87 27.74
N LEU A 192 2.40 -0.62 28.10
CA LEU A 192 1.26 -1.19 27.37
C LEU A 192 1.30 -0.80 25.90
N TYR A 193 1.57 0.48 25.60
CA TYR A 193 1.60 0.95 24.21
C TYR A 193 2.77 0.35 23.45
N PHE A 194 4.03 0.59 23.87
CA PHE A 194 5.23 0.28 23.07
C PHE A 194 5.66 -1.19 23.14
N GLU A 195 5.40 -1.85 24.28
CA GLU A 195 5.94 -3.19 24.53
C GLU A 195 4.91 -4.29 24.34
N ASP A 196 3.64 -4.01 24.66
CA ASP A 196 2.62 -5.06 24.60
C ASP A 196 1.79 -4.99 23.32
N ILE A 197 1.37 -3.77 22.89
CA ILE A 197 0.35 -3.61 21.84
C ILE A 197 0.91 -3.08 20.50
N ILE A 198 1.54 -1.89 20.50
CA ILE A 198 2.01 -1.22 19.26
C ILE A 198 3.52 -1.41 19.12
N ARG A 199 3.89 -2.63 18.85
CA ARG A 199 5.31 -3.01 18.77
C ARG A 199 5.92 -2.63 17.43
N SER A 200 7.15 -2.13 17.47
CA SER A 200 7.97 -1.93 16.27
C SER A 200 8.54 -3.26 15.75
N GLN A 201 8.83 -4.19 16.66
CA GLN A 201 9.42 -5.49 16.35
C GLN A 201 8.50 -6.32 15.45
N PRO A 202 8.97 -6.79 14.29
CA PRO A 202 8.20 -7.65 13.40
C PRO A 202 7.97 -9.05 14.01
N SER A 203 7.01 -9.80 13.46
CA SER A 203 6.75 -11.20 13.87
C SER A 203 7.78 -12.21 13.33
N ASP A 204 8.59 -11.79 12.36
CA ASP A 204 9.68 -12.57 11.78
C ASP A 204 10.86 -11.63 11.48
N ASP A 205 12.08 -12.10 11.65
CA ASP A 205 13.32 -11.30 11.63
C ASP A 205 14.03 -11.29 10.27
N ARG A 206 13.45 -11.84 9.21
CA ARG A 206 14.06 -11.88 7.87
C ARG A 206 14.18 -10.50 7.24
N LEU A 207 15.37 -10.24 6.73
CA LEU A 207 15.78 -8.95 6.16
C LEU A 207 16.10 -9.04 4.67
N THR A 208 15.91 -7.94 3.96
CA THR A 208 16.36 -7.80 2.57
C THR A 208 17.88 -7.75 2.49
N VAL A 209 18.54 -7.05 3.42
CA VAL A 209 20.00 -6.87 3.50
C VAL A 209 20.48 -7.14 4.93
N PRO A 210 20.73 -8.41 5.30
CA PRO A 210 21.06 -8.77 6.68
C PRO A 210 22.35 -8.11 7.22
N ASP A 211 23.38 -7.92 6.37
CA ASP A 211 24.68 -7.42 6.78
C ASP A 211 24.85 -5.90 6.56
N PHE A 212 23.75 -5.17 6.36
CA PHE A 212 23.81 -3.75 6.01
C PHE A 212 24.45 -2.89 7.10
N PHE A 213 24.14 -3.13 8.36
CA PHE A 213 24.69 -2.34 9.46
C PHE A 213 26.21 -2.47 9.55
N GLU A 214 26.75 -3.68 9.39
CA GLU A 214 28.19 -3.91 9.36
C GLU A 214 28.85 -3.21 8.16
N THR A 215 28.27 -3.37 6.97
CA THR A 215 28.84 -2.82 5.73
C THR A 215 28.75 -1.30 5.65
N ALA A 216 27.68 -0.70 6.17
CA ALA A 216 27.46 0.74 6.21
C ALA A 216 28.13 1.42 7.42
N GLY A 217 28.64 0.66 8.41
CA GLY A 217 29.23 1.20 9.63
C GLY A 217 28.21 1.78 10.60
N ILE A 218 26.97 1.28 10.57
CA ILE A 218 25.91 1.61 11.51
C ILE A 218 26.11 0.77 12.77
N ILE A 219 26.03 1.38 13.94
CA ILE A 219 26.31 0.72 15.22
C ILE A 219 25.14 0.92 16.21
N PRO A 220 24.92 -0.02 17.14
CA PRO A 220 23.94 0.18 18.20
C PRO A 220 24.26 1.40 19.07
N VAL A 221 23.23 2.09 19.55
CA VAL A 221 23.39 3.13 20.57
C VAL A 221 23.98 2.49 21.82
N PRO A 222 25.11 3.00 22.38
CA PRO A 222 25.72 2.45 23.57
C PRO A 222 24.71 2.45 24.72
N ALA A 223 24.59 1.33 25.43
CA ALA A 223 23.78 1.27 26.64
C ALA A 223 24.39 2.26 27.66
N GLY A 224 23.57 3.13 28.26
CA GLY A 224 24.01 4.09 29.28
C GLY A 224 24.70 3.38 30.45
N GLU A 225 25.57 4.10 31.20
CA GLU A 225 26.32 3.58 32.32
C GLU A 225 25.40 2.91 33.35
N GLY A 226 25.31 1.58 33.30
CA GLY A 226 24.42 0.77 34.15
C GLY A 226 24.03 -0.58 33.55
N ALA A 227 24.16 -0.76 32.23
CA ALA A 227 23.92 -2.05 31.57
C ALA A 227 25.23 -2.85 31.48
N SER A 228 25.39 -3.87 32.30
CA SER A 228 26.53 -4.79 32.21
C SER A 228 26.45 -5.57 30.87
N LEU A 229 27.50 -5.44 30.07
CA LEU A 229 27.78 -6.29 28.91
C LEU A 229 28.02 -7.73 29.39
N GLN A 230 26.99 -8.50 29.59
CA GLN A 230 27.06 -9.98 29.67
C GLN A 230 25.70 -10.60 29.45
N SER A 231 25.36 -10.94 28.20
CA SER A 231 24.72 -12.23 27.87
C SER A 231 24.57 -12.39 26.36
N GLU A 232 25.08 -13.49 25.86
CA GLU A 232 24.99 -13.98 24.48
C GLU A 232 23.64 -14.65 24.19
N THR A 233 22.55 -14.02 24.54
CA THR A 233 21.19 -14.35 24.10
C THR A 233 20.33 -13.11 24.23
N PRO A 234 19.45 -12.80 23.28
CA PRO A 234 18.45 -11.75 23.44
C PRO A 234 17.46 -12.18 24.52
N SER A 235 17.80 -12.02 25.78
CA SER A 235 16.83 -12.20 26.84
C SER A 235 15.98 -10.95 26.94
N ALA A 236 14.67 -11.14 26.98
CA ALA A 236 13.68 -10.14 27.31
C ALA A 236 14.04 -9.38 28.60
N LYS A 237 14.85 -8.35 28.49
CA LYS A 237 15.10 -7.39 29.56
C LYS A 237 14.51 -6.08 29.15
N SER A 238 13.55 -5.66 29.96
CA SER A 238 12.99 -4.32 30.12
C SER A 238 13.41 -3.31 29.06
N SER A 239 12.45 -2.73 28.36
CA SER A 239 12.64 -1.54 27.52
C SER A 239 13.72 -0.64 28.11
N PRO A 240 14.66 -0.18 27.31
CA PRO A 240 15.50 0.92 27.76
C PRO A 240 14.57 2.06 28.16
N ALA A 241 14.91 2.75 29.26
CA ALA A 241 14.14 3.81 29.90
C ALA A 241 13.75 5.02 29.00
N ARG A 242 13.88 4.88 27.69
CA ARG A 242 13.68 5.92 26.67
C ARG A 242 12.25 6.41 26.54
N TRP A 243 11.27 5.52 26.78
CA TRP A 243 9.86 5.89 26.64
C TRP A 243 9.27 6.37 27.98
N ASN A 244 9.97 6.21 29.13
CA ASN A 244 9.44 6.51 30.45
C ASN A 244 9.24 8.00 30.73
N ASN A 245 9.78 8.91 29.91
CA ASN A 245 9.74 10.35 30.10
C ASN A 245 9.02 11.10 28.99
N LEU A 246 8.22 10.43 28.17
CA LEU A 246 7.44 11.12 27.13
C LEU A 246 6.44 12.09 27.78
N PRO A 247 6.36 13.33 27.28
CA PRO A 247 5.38 14.29 27.78
C PRO A 247 3.97 13.77 27.52
N GLN A 248 3.06 13.99 28.46
CA GLN A 248 1.64 13.71 28.25
C GLN A 248 1.07 14.64 27.18
N VAL A 249 0.29 14.08 26.27
CA VAL A 249 -0.45 14.85 25.28
C VAL A 249 -1.66 15.48 25.96
N ASN A 250 -1.88 16.79 25.75
CA ASN A 250 -3.01 17.50 26.29
C ASN A 250 -4.34 16.95 25.77
N ASP A 251 -5.34 16.76 26.65
CA ASP A 251 -6.66 16.20 26.28
C ASP A 251 -7.35 17.00 25.16
N GLY A 252 -7.27 18.34 25.18
CA GLY A 252 -7.83 19.17 24.13
C GLY A 252 -7.19 18.94 22.75
N VAL A 253 -5.89 18.62 22.72
CA VAL A 253 -5.18 18.24 21.49
C VAL A 253 -5.64 16.86 21.04
N ILE A 254 -5.78 15.89 21.94
CA ILE A 254 -6.30 14.54 21.64
C ILE A 254 -7.70 14.62 21.01
N ASP A 255 -8.60 15.39 21.59
CA ASP A 255 -9.97 15.58 21.09
C ASP A 255 -9.99 16.26 19.71
N GLY A 256 -9.13 17.25 19.52
CA GLY A 256 -8.98 17.91 18.22
C GLY A 256 -8.43 16.99 17.13
N LEU A 257 -7.45 16.15 17.46
CA LEU A 257 -6.91 15.13 16.56
C LEU A 257 -7.97 14.07 16.24
N ARG A 258 -8.74 13.63 17.24
CA ARG A 258 -9.85 12.66 17.04
C ARG A 258 -10.89 13.22 16.07
N SER A 259 -11.33 14.46 16.31
CA SER A 259 -12.28 15.16 15.42
C SER A 259 -11.74 15.36 14.00
N TYR A 260 -10.44 15.58 13.83
CA TYR A 260 -9.79 15.64 12.53
C TYR A 260 -9.82 14.28 11.84
N LEU A 261 -9.43 13.22 12.54
CA LEU A 261 -9.37 11.86 11.99
C LEU A 261 -10.74 11.33 11.56
N GLU A 262 -11.80 11.61 12.35
CA GLU A 262 -13.18 11.28 12.00
C GLU A 262 -13.60 11.94 10.68
N ARG A 263 -13.38 13.26 10.54
CA ARG A 263 -13.68 13.94 9.26
C ARG A 263 -12.94 13.38 8.07
N VAL A 264 -11.69 12.97 8.25
CA VAL A 264 -10.86 12.42 7.16
C VAL A 264 -11.28 11.01 6.78
N ARG A 265 -11.70 10.18 7.76
CA ARG A 265 -12.22 8.82 7.53
C ARG A 265 -13.50 8.78 6.71
N GLU A 266 -14.31 9.82 6.78
CA GLU A 266 -15.53 9.96 5.95
C GLU A 266 -15.24 10.23 4.47
N ILE A 267 -13.99 10.57 4.10
CA ILE A 267 -13.60 10.89 2.73
C ILE A 267 -13.07 9.61 2.07
N PRO A 268 -13.78 9.01 1.09
CA PRO A 268 -13.49 7.66 0.58
C PRO A 268 -12.03 7.43 0.15
N LEU A 269 -11.41 8.42 -0.50
CA LEU A 269 -10.02 8.32 -0.97
C LEU A 269 -8.99 8.62 0.10
N LEU A 270 -9.29 9.51 1.03
CA LEU A 270 -8.41 9.85 2.15
C LEU A 270 -8.63 8.91 3.33
N GLY A 271 -9.85 8.44 3.55
CA GLY A 271 -10.18 7.45 4.57
C GLY A 271 -9.36 6.17 4.43
N ASN A 272 -9.17 5.71 3.21
CA ASN A 272 -8.33 4.54 2.93
C ASN A 272 -6.82 4.83 3.08
N THR A 273 -6.39 6.07 2.86
CA THR A 273 -4.96 6.46 2.92
C THR A 273 -4.58 7.03 4.28
N ILE A 274 -5.43 7.87 4.85
CA ILE A 274 -5.18 8.64 6.07
C ILE A 274 -5.91 8.05 7.28
N GLY A 275 -7.11 7.50 7.08
CA GLY A 275 -7.96 7.00 8.16
C GLY A 275 -7.78 5.52 8.49
N ASN A 276 -7.08 4.76 7.65
CA ASN A 276 -7.00 3.31 7.79
C ASN A 276 -5.57 2.82 7.50
N ALA A 277 -4.73 2.85 8.52
CA ALA A 277 -3.35 2.36 8.42
C ALA A 277 -3.28 0.86 8.05
N GLU A 278 -4.39 0.12 8.18
CA GLU A 278 -4.48 -1.31 7.88
C GLU A 278 -4.45 -1.62 6.38
N ASN A 279 -4.97 -0.71 5.55
CA ASN A 279 -5.02 -0.87 4.10
C ASN A 279 -3.83 -0.21 3.36
N ARG A 280 -2.70 -0.04 4.04
CA ARG A 280 -1.50 0.47 3.34
C ARG A 280 -1.13 -0.46 2.21
N ALA A 281 -0.81 0.14 1.06
CA ALA A 281 -0.29 -0.56 -0.10
C ALA A 281 0.82 -1.52 0.30
N ALA A 282 0.68 -2.75 -0.13
CA ALA A 282 1.67 -3.80 0.02
C ALA A 282 2.29 -4.08 -1.34
N SER A 283 3.34 -4.87 -1.43
CA SER A 283 3.93 -5.29 -2.70
C SER A 283 4.95 -6.39 -2.43
N ASN A 284 5.29 -7.16 -3.44
CA ASN A 284 6.45 -8.05 -3.38
C ASN A 284 7.35 -7.85 -4.59
N TRP A 285 8.60 -8.14 -4.41
CA TRP A 285 9.52 -8.50 -5.48
C TRP A 285 10.61 -9.44 -4.95
N TRP A 286 11.12 -10.26 -5.84
CA TRP A 286 12.33 -11.02 -5.63
C TRP A 286 13.05 -11.21 -6.95
N VAL A 287 14.35 -11.44 -6.84
CA VAL A 287 15.21 -11.67 -7.99
C VAL A 287 16.25 -12.75 -7.64
N VAL A 288 16.47 -13.66 -8.57
CA VAL A 288 17.41 -14.79 -8.44
C VAL A 288 18.46 -14.66 -9.52
N SER A 289 19.74 -14.83 -9.15
CA SER A 289 20.86 -14.78 -10.09
C SER A 289 20.88 -16.00 -11.01
N GLY A 290 21.52 -15.85 -12.17
CA GLY A 290 21.62 -16.91 -13.16
C GLY A 290 22.27 -18.20 -12.66
N GLU A 291 23.06 -18.16 -11.59
CA GLU A 291 23.67 -19.37 -11.01
C GLU A 291 22.66 -20.34 -10.39
N HIS A 292 21.50 -19.84 -9.98
CA HIS A 292 20.41 -20.63 -9.40
C HIS A 292 19.24 -20.87 -10.35
N THR A 293 19.31 -20.40 -11.59
CA THR A 293 18.22 -20.54 -12.56
C THR A 293 18.49 -21.63 -13.60
N ALA A 294 17.46 -22.22 -14.15
CA ALA A 294 17.56 -23.26 -15.17
C ALA A 294 18.14 -22.76 -16.51
N SER A 295 17.91 -21.49 -16.83
CA SER A 295 18.40 -20.85 -18.05
C SER A 295 19.84 -20.32 -17.92
N GLY A 296 20.34 -20.16 -16.71
CA GLY A 296 21.60 -19.48 -16.43
C GLY A 296 21.49 -17.94 -16.50
N HIS A 297 20.28 -17.38 -16.57
CA HIS A 297 20.01 -15.96 -16.60
C HIS A 297 19.17 -15.52 -15.37
N PRO A 298 19.34 -14.27 -14.87
CA PRO A 298 18.54 -13.82 -13.77
C PRO A 298 17.04 -13.86 -14.06
N ILE A 299 16.25 -14.20 -13.05
CA ILE A 299 14.78 -14.13 -13.11
C ILE A 299 14.30 -13.20 -12.01
N MET A 300 13.51 -12.20 -12.39
CA MET A 300 12.90 -11.20 -11.50
C MET A 300 11.39 -11.39 -11.49
N ALA A 301 10.78 -11.34 -10.30
CA ALA A 301 9.35 -11.25 -10.12
C ALA A 301 8.97 -9.96 -9.38
N ASN A 302 7.85 -9.32 -9.74
CA ASN A 302 7.32 -8.15 -9.07
C ASN A 302 5.80 -8.09 -9.17
N ASP A 303 5.13 -7.83 -8.04
CA ASP A 303 3.69 -7.63 -7.93
C ASP A 303 3.37 -6.52 -6.92
N PRO A 304 3.20 -5.27 -7.38
CA PRO A 304 2.73 -4.18 -6.51
C PRO A 304 1.27 -4.41 -6.12
N HIS A 305 0.98 -4.38 -4.81
CA HIS A 305 -0.37 -4.52 -4.29
C HIS A 305 -0.96 -3.15 -4.02
N LEU A 306 -1.99 -2.82 -4.77
CA LEU A 306 -2.73 -1.56 -4.69
C LEU A 306 -4.23 -1.86 -4.64
N GLY A 307 -5.07 -0.82 -4.69
CA GLY A 307 -6.51 -0.98 -4.86
C GLY A 307 -6.86 -1.75 -6.13
N LEU A 308 -7.81 -2.66 -6.00
CA LEU A 308 -8.35 -3.47 -7.10
C LEU A 308 -9.59 -2.77 -7.67
N ASP A 309 -9.34 -1.68 -8.38
CA ASP A 309 -10.38 -0.85 -8.97
C ASP A 309 -10.64 -1.21 -10.45
N MET A 310 -11.75 -0.74 -10.97
CA MET A 310 -12.08 -0.82 -12.39
C MET A 310 -12.29 0.60 -12.96
N PRO A 311 -11.55 1.01 -13.96
CA PRO A 311 -10.45 0.30 -14.61
C PRO A 311 -9.22 0.18 -13.69
N PRO A 312 -8.32 -0.81 -13.94
CA PRO A 312 -7.14 -0.99 -13.10
C PRO A 312 -6.25 0.26 -13.12
N VAL A 313 -5.52 0.48 -12.01
CA VAL A 313 -4.70 1.68 -11.83
C VAL A 313 -3.59 1.81 -12.89
N MET A 314 -3.13 0.70 -13.46
CA MET A 314 -2.08 0.64 -14.48
C MET A 314 -2.61 0.22 -15.84
N VAL A 315 -1.85 0.54 -16.89
CA VAL A 315 -2.08 0.09 -18.27
C VAL A 315 -0.80 -0.49 -18.86
N ASN A 316 -0.94 -1.60 -19.62
CA ASN A 316 0.17 -2.18 -20.36
C ASN A 316 0.42 -1.38 -21.64
N GLU A 317 1.69 -1.22 -22.01
CA GLU A 317 2.10 -0.62 -23.27
C GLU A 317 3.55 -0.93 -23.62
N ASN A 318 3.87 -0.86 -24.92
CA ASN A 318 5.22 -0.96 -25.42
C ASN A 318 5.56 0.31 -26.21
N ILE A 319 6.82 0.74 -26.11
CA ILE A 319 7.33 1.97 -26.73
C ILE A 319 8.58 1.64 -27.53
N VAL A 320 8.68 2.17 -28.76
CA VAL A 320 9.87 2.10 -29.59
C VAL A 320 10.19 3.53 -30.09
N VAL A 321 11.37 4.03 -29.70
CA VAL A 321 11.92 5.32 -30.15
C VAL A 321 13.14 5.01 -31.02
N ARG A 322 13.01 5.17 -32.33
CA ARG A 322 13.99 4.67 -33.31
C ARG A 322 15.30 5.46 -33.31
N ASP A 323 15.26 6.79 -33.18
CA ASP A 323 16.46 7.62 -33.14
C ASP A 323 17.34 7.37 -31.91
N GLU A 324 16.73 6.88 -30.81
CA GLU A 324 17.44 6.49 -29.60
C GLU A 324 17.74 4.96 -29.56
N GLY A 325 17.19 4.17 -30.48
CA GLY A 325 17.24 2.69 -30.41
C GLY A 325 16.57 2.13 -29.13
N ARG A 326 15.69 2.90 -28.52
CA ARG A 326 15.05 2.59 -27.24
C ARG A 326 13.79 1.76 -27.45
N VAL A 327 13.71 0.66 -26.71
CA VAL A 327 12.51 -0.18 -26.60
C VAL A 327 12.19 -0.35 -25.13
N VAL A 328 10.95 -0.10 -24.72
CA VAL A 328 10.47 -0.26 -23.35
C VAL A 328 9.15 -1.01 -23.38
N SER A 329 8.98 -1.98 -22.49
CA SER A 329 7.75 -2.74 -22.31
C SER A 329 7.38 -2.80 -20.83
N GLY A 330 6.11 -2.59 -20.50
CA GLY A 330 5.64 -2.64 -19.11
C GLY A 330 4.33 -1.90 -18.88
N VAL A 331 4.18 -1.36 -17.66
CA VAL A 331 2.95 -0.66 -17.26
C VAL A 331 3.20 0.81 -16.93
N SER A 332 2.20 1.61 -17.25
CA SER A 332 2.16 3.06 -17.00
C SER A 332 1.00 3.43 -16.11
N LEU A 333 1.09 4.61 -15.48
CA LEU A 333 -0.05 5.27 -14.85
C LEU A 333 -0.75 6.16 -15.88
N PRO A 334 -2.02 5.93 -16.22
CA PRO A 334 -2.76 6.85 -17.09
C PRO A 334 -2.71 8.29 -16.57
N GLY A 335 -2.33 9.22 -17.41
CA GLY A 335 -2.11 10.61 -17.04
C GLY A 335 -0.64 11.01 -16.89
N THR A 336 0.31 10.06 -16.99
CA THR A 336 1.76 10.32 -16.91
C THR A 336 2.51 9.81 -18.14
N PRO A 337 3.61 10.51 -18.57
CA PRO A 337 4.37 10.14 -19.77
C PRO A 337 5.49 9.12 -19.50
N LEU A 338 5.26 8.10 -18.66
CA LEU A 338 6.35 7.21 -18.22
C LEU A 338 5.89 5.77 -18.05
N THR A 339 6.83 4.84 -18.18
CA THR A 339 6.67 3.45 -17.74
C THR A 339 7.07 3.36 -16.27
N LEU A 340 6.10 3.03 -15.41
CA LEU A 340 6.33 2.94 -13.97
C LEU A 340 7.16 1.71 -13.61
N LEU A 341 6.78 0.56 -14.17
CA LEU A 341 7.40 -0.74 -13.95
C LEU A 341 7.58 -1.43 -15.29
N GLY A 342 8.74 -1.94 -15.57
CA GLY A 342 8.96 -2.55 -16.87
C GLY A 342 10.38 -3.01 -17.14
N CYS A 343 10.63 -3.25 -18.42
CA CYS A 343 11.92 -3.64 -18.95
C CYS A 343 12.25 -2.81 -20.19
N ASN A 344 13.53 -2.57 -20.42
CA ASN A 344 14.06 -2.21 -21.71
C ASN A 344 14.86 -3.41 -22.28
N LEU A 345 15.60 -3.23 -23.37
CA LEU A 345 16.37 -4.32 -23.99
C LEU A 345 17.49 -4.87 -23.10
N ASN A 346 17.93 -4.13 -22.10
CA ASN A 346 19.11 -4.43 -21.31
C ASN A 346 18.79 -4.82 -19.85
N LEU A 347 17.71 -4.29 -19.28
CA LEU A 347 17.42 -4.41 -17.86
C LEU A 347 15.91 -4.33 -17.57
N CYS A 348 15.53 -4.87 -16.41
CA CYS A 348 14.20 -4.76 -15.86
C CYS A 348 14.24 -4.11 -14.47
N TRP A 349 13.14 -3.42 -14.10
CA TRP A 349 12.95 -2.84 -12.78
C TRP A 349 11.56 -3.09 -12.24
N GLY A 350 11.49 -3.29 -10.94
CA GLY A 350 10.27 -3.46 -10.18
C GLY A 350 10.34 -2.68 -8.87
N LEU A 351 9.20 -2.45 -8.23
CA LEU A 351 9.09 -1.60 -7.05
C LEU A 351 8.25 -2.27 -5.96
N THR A 352 8.66 -2.07 -4.70
CA THR A 352 7.79 -2.19 -3.53
C THR A 352 7.87 -0.91 -2.72
N ASN A 353 6.79 -0.55 -2.04
CA ASN A 353 6.81 0.62 -1.19
C ASN A 353 7.85 0.47 -0.06
N HIS A 354 8.72 1.46 0.07
CA HIS A 354 9.63 1.60 1.20
C HIS A 354 9.04 2.62 2.17
N ASN A 355 8.57 2.15 3.31
CA ASN A 355 7.85 2.96 4.28
C ASN A 355 8.79 3.85 5.11
N VAL A 356 9.73 4.60 4.48
CA VAL A 356 10.54 5.55 5.24
C VAL A 356 9.70 6.74 5.70
N ASP A 357 10.00 7.22 6.89
CA ASP A 357 9.31 8.34 7.51
C ASP A 357 9.79 9.68 6.92
N VAL A 358 8.90 10.26 6.09
CA VAL A 358 9.10 11.54 5.39
C VAL A 358 8.02 12.57 5.76
N THR A 359 7.35 12.38 6.91
CA THR A 359 6.22 13.18 7.38
C THR A 359 6.33 13.42 8.87
N ASP A 360 6.41 14.68 9.32
CA ASP A 360 6.33 15.03 10.73
C ASP A 360 5.09 15.89 10.99
N TRP A 361 4.45 15.69 12.12
CA TRP A 361 3.30 16.44 12.58
C TRP A 361 3.67 17.26 13.80
N TYR A 362 3.20 18.52 13.86
CA TYR A 362 3.59 19.45 14.90
C TYR A 362 2.39 20.13 15.54
N GLN A 363 2.44 20.26 16.86
CA GLN A 363 1.58 21.18 17.59
C GLN A 363 2.22 22.57 17.54
N GLU A 364 1.54 23.51 16.92
CA GLU A 364 1.99 24.91 16.77
C GLU A 364 1.26 25.81 17.75
N ASP A 365 1.97 26.76 18.37
CA ASP A 365 1.38 27.90 19.06
C ASP A 365 0.98 28.96 18.02
N LEU A 366 -0.27 29.41 18.05
CA LEU A 366 -0.82 30.33 17.06
C LEU A 366 -1.17 31.69 17.63
N LEU A 367 -0.83 32.75 16.90
CA LEU A 367 -1.48 34.04 17.07
C LEU A 367 -2.70 34.13 16.16
N VAL A 368 -3.84 34.49 16.71
CA VAL A 368 -5.11 34.65 16.00
C VAL A 368 -5.54 36.11 15.93
N ASN A 369 -6.26 36.47 14.87
CA ASN A 369 -6.85 37.80 14.75
C ASN A 369 -8.19 37.91 15.54
N ALA A 370 -8.85 39.05 15.46
CA ALA A 370 -10.13 39.29 16.16
C ALA A 370 -11.29 38.39 15.68
N TYR A 371 -11.10 37.69 14.54
CA TYR A 371 -12.07 36.74 14.00
C TYR A 371 -11.70 35.27 14.29
N GLY A 372 -10.66 35.02 15.11
CA GLY A 372 -10.19 33.68 15.45
C GLY A 372 -9.31 33.04 14.37
N LEU A 373 -9.01 33.74 13.26
CA LEU A 373 -8.20 33.16 12.17
C LEU A 373 -6.70 33.28 12.49
N PRO A 374 -5.92 32.22 12.27
CA PRO A 374 -4.47 32.22 12.47
C PRO A 374 -3.75 33.25 11.62
N THR A 375 -2.77 33.92 12.21
CA THR A 375 -1.94 34.94 11.53
C THR A 375 -0.46 34.59 11.54
N HIS A 376 0.01 34.03 12.66
CA HIS A 376 1.42 33.64 12.84
C HIS A 376 1.49 32.32 13.64
N THR A 377 2.58 31.58 13.43
CA THR A 377 3.07 30.60 14.43
C THR A 377 4.06 31.31 15.37
N LEU A 378 4.15 30.87 16.62
CA LEU A 378 5.21 31.27 17.54
C LEU A 378 6.31 30.20 17.53
N TYR A 379 7.53 30.63 17.19
CA TYR A 379 8.71 29.75 17.17
C TYR A 379 9.85 30.40 17.92
N ASN A 380 10.38 29.75 18.95
CA ASN A 380 11.38 30.34 19.87
C ASN A 380 10.95 31.70 20.40
N GLY A 381 9.65 31.88 20.68
CA GLY A 381 9.06 33.13 21.11
C GLY A 381 8.98 34.25 20.03
N GLN A 382 9.32 33.96 18.80
CA GLN A 382 9.20 34.89 17.66
C GLN A 382 7.93 34.56 16.85
N ALA A 383 7.24 35.62 16.40
CA ALA A 383 6.06 35.48 15.55
C ALA A 383 6.47 35.30 14.09
N GLU A 384 6.20 34.13 13.51
CA GLU A 384 6.44 33.83 12.09
C GLU A 384 5.14 33.91 11.28
N PRO A 385 5.05 34.76 10.25
CA PRO A 385 3.80 34.98 9.52
C PRO A 385 3.41 33.75 8.70
N LEU A 386 2.11 33.43 8.70
CA LEU A 386 1.51 32.42 7.84
C LEU A 386 1.28 32.97 6.42
N ILE A 387 1.34 32.06 5.43
CA ILE A 387 0.90 32.36 4.06
C ILE A 387 -0.56 31.93 3.93
N TYR A 388 -1.39 32.79 3.35
CA TYR A 388 -2.80 32.52 3.10
C TYR A 388 -3.04 32.04 1.68
N GLY A 389 -3.54 30.82 1.52
CA GLY A 389 -4.05 30.29 0.27
C GLY A 389 -5.57 30.45 0.18
N PHE A 390 -6.07 31.45 -0.52
CA PHE A 390 -7.51 31.62 -0.73
C PHE A 390 -8.03 30.57 -1.70
N GLN A 391 -9.12 29.87 -1.33
CA GLN A 391 -9.70 28.78 -2.08
C GLN A 391 -11.07 29.18 -2.66
N SER A 392 -11.38 28.66 -3.83
CA SER A 392 -12.72 28.71 -4.43
C SER A 392 -13.10 27.32 -4.88
N TYR A 393 -14.27 26.86 -4.50
CA TYR A 393 -14.76 25.52 -4.81
C TYR A 393 -15.95 25.61 -5.75
N PHE A 394 -16.07 24.62 -6.62
CA PHE A 394 -17.15 24.48 -7.56
C PHE A 394 -17.74 23.08 -7.49
N VAL A 395 -19.02 22.93 -7.77
CA VAL A 395 -19.74 21.65 -7.74
C VAL A 395 -20.63 21.50 -8.96
N ASN A 396 -20.65 20.29 -9.52
CA ASN A 396 -21.59 19.91 -10.57
C ASN A 396 -22.97 19.64 -9.97
N ASN A 397 -24.01 20.26 -10.54
CA ASN A 397 -25.39 20.13 -10.06
C ASN A 397 -26.11 18.99 -10.80
N ILE A 398 -25.64 17.77 -10.64
CA ILE A 398 -26.18 16.56 -11.28
C ILE A 398 -27.68 16.39 -10.94
N GLY A 399 -28.48 16.08 -11.94
CA GLY A 399 -29.94 15.82 -11.79
C GLY A 399 -30.82 17.07 -11.90
N ASN A 400 -30.25 18.24 -12.23
CA ASN A 400 -31.04 19.47 -12.45
C ASN A 400 -31.59 19.59 -13.89
N GLY A 401 -31.15 18.69 -14.79
CA GLY A 401 -31.57 18.64 -16.20
C GLY A 401 -30.84 19.61 -17.13
N GLU A 402 -29.77 20.23 -16.64
CA GLU A 402 -28.86 21.11 -17.42
C GLU A 402 -27.50 20.44 -17.50
N THR A 403 -26.93 20.37 -18.70
CA THR A 403 -25.54 19.88 -18.89
C THR A 403 -24.51 20.93 -18.51
N ASP A 404 -23.33 20.49 -18.07
CA ASP A 404 -22.23 21.35 -17.63
C ASP A 404 -22.63 22.40 -16.56
N SER A 405 -23.57 22.04 -15.69
CA SER A 405 -24.12 22.93 -14.65
C SER A 405 -23.19 22.99 -13.43
N VAL A 406 -22.01 23.57 -13.57
CA VAL A 406 -21.03 23.71 -12.48
C VAL A 406 -21.16 25.09 -11.85
N THR A 407 -21.44 25.12 -10.52
CA THR A 407 -21.63 26.39 -9.78
C THR A 407 -20.67 26.49 -8.58
N ARG A 408 -20.42 27.73 -8.15
CA ARG A 408 -19.55 28.00 -7.01
C ARG A 408 -20.21 27.55 -5.70
N ALA A 409 -19.50 26.74 -4.93
CA ALA A 409 -19.87 26.39 -3.56
C ALA A 409 -19.43 27.48 -2.57
N ASN A 410 -20.26 27.74 -1.55
CA ASN A 410 -19.92 28.68 -0.49
C ASN A 410 -19.25 27.94 0.67
N VAL A 411 -17.93 28.09 0.79
CA VAL A 411 -17.11 27.53 1.88
C VAL A 411 -16.57 28.67 2.73
N GLY A 412 -16.86 28.64 4.02
CA GLY A 412 -16.36 29.64 4.98
C GLY A 412 -14.83 29.67 5.08
N TYR A 413 -14.27 30.79 5.52
CA TYR A 413 -12.82 30.92 5.63
C TYR A 413 -12.21 29.94 6.64
N ASP A 414 -12.91 29.69 7.75
CA ASP A 414 -12.61 28.74 8.81
C ASP A 414 -12.90 27.27 8.43
N ALA A 415 -13.75 27.06 7.44
CA ALA A 415 -14.15 25.75 6.94
C ALA A 415 -13.35 25.29 5.71
N GLY A 416 -12.22 25.93 5.38
CA GLY A 416 -11.35 25.60 4.25
C GLY A 416 -11.34 26.62 3.11
N GLY A 417 -12.08 27.74 3.21
CA GLY A 417 -11.99 28.87 2.28
C GLY A 417 -10.63 29.57 2.30
N ILE A 418 -9.83 29.34 3.34
CA ILE A 418 -8.42 29.72 3.44
C ILE A 418 -7.62 28.49 3.90
N THR A 419 -6.52 28.22 3.19
CA THR A 419 -5.47 27.32 3.65
C THR A 419 -4.39 28.14 4.36
N PHE A 420 -4.09 27.81 5.61
CA PHE A 420 -3.02 28.44 6.39
C PHE A 420 -1.74 27.64 6.21
N ILE A 421 -0.73 28.23 5.59
CA ILE A 421 0.52 27.56 5.23
C ILE A 421 1.64 28.06 6.14
N VAL A 422 2.36 27.12 6.75
CA VAL A 422 3.54 27.35 7.59
C VAL A 422 4.81 27.24 6.72
N PRO A 423 5.49 28.35 6.40
CA PRO A 423 6.67 28.32 5.52
C PRO A 423 7.79 27.41 6.05
N ARG A 424 8.00 27.38 7.37
CA ARG A 424 9.01 26.55 8.04
C ARG A 424 8.75 25.05 7.87
N ARG A 425 7.48 24.62 7.77
CA ARG A 425 7.07 23.22 7.55
C ARG A 425 7.15 22.75 6.09
N ASN A 426 8.16 23.14 5.36
CA ASN A 426 8.27 22.93 3.91
C ASN A 426 7.03 23.43 3.13
N ASN A 427 6.44 24.55 3.58
CA ASN A 427 5.16 25.10 3.12
C ASN A 427 3.96 24.17 3.37
N GLY A 428 4.01 23.37 4.45
CA GLY A 428 2.91 22.52 4.87
C GLY A 428 1.75 23.30 5.50
N PRO A 429 0.55 22.74 5.48
CA PRO A 429 -0.64 23.38 6.00
C PRO A 429 -0.81 23.21 7.51
N ILE A 430 -1.59 24.10 8.11
CA ILE A 430 -2.33 23.83 9.35
C ILE A 430 -3.58 23.04 8.94
N VAL A 431 -3.73 21.83 9.46
CA VAL A 431 -4.82 20.90 9.10
C VAL A 431 -5.93 20.84 10.14
N ALA A 432 -5.62 21.24 11.37
CA ALA A 432 -6.59 21.29 12.46
C ALA A 432 -6.24 22.41 13.45
N GLN A 433 -7.26 22.94 14.13
CA GLN A 433 -7.15 23.88 15.23
C GLN A 433 -7.98 23.31 16.39
N PRO A 434 -7.35 22.50 17.28
CA PRO A 434 -8.07 21.88 18.41
C PRO A 434 -8.72 22.91 19.33
N GLU A 435 -8.03 24.02 19.59
CA GLU A 435 -8.50 25.13 20.40
C GLU A 435 -7.91 26.47 19.92
N ALA A 436 -8.44 27.56 20.45
CA ALA A 436 -7.95 28.91 20.12
C ALA A 436 -6.48 29.07 20.57
N GLY A 437 -5.60 29.38 19.61
CA GLY A 437 -4.17 29.56 19.87
C GLY A 437 -3.34 28.28 19.64
N THR A 438 -3.96 27.13 19.36
CA THR A 438 -3.27 25.88 19.05
C THR A 438 -3.60 25.42 17.64
N GLY A 439 -2.60 25.00 16.89
CA GLY A 439 -2.77 24.44 15.54
C GLY A 439 -2.00 23.14 15.36
N ILE A 440 -2.46 22.29 14.48
CA ILE A 440 -1.74 21.11 14.05
C ILE A 440 -1.25 21.35 12.63
N SER A 441 0.06 21.41 12.44
CA SER A 441 0.69 21.57 11.15
C SER A 441 1.36 20.26 10.69
N VAL A 442 1.56 20.12 9.37
CA VAL A 442 2.20 18.95 8.79
C VAL A 442 3.40 19.40 7.95
N GLN A 443 4.54 18.76 8.17
CA GLN A 443 5.71 18.86 7.33
C GLN A 443 5.88 17.57 6.53
N TYR A 444 6.02 17.66 5.23
CA TYR A 444 6.08 16.49 4.34
C TYR A 444 7.01 16.75 3.17
N ALA A 445 7.80 15.74 2.81
CA ALA A 445 8.74 15.82 1.68
C ALA A 445 8.07 16.20 0.36
N GLY A 446 6.84 15.74 0.14
CA GLY A 446 6.07 15.97 -1.08
C GLY A 446 5.53 17.39 -1.30
N TRP A 447 5.61 18.31 -0.32
CA TRP A 447 5.14 19.70 -0.47
C TRP A 447 6.05 20.53 -1.39
N GLY A 448 7.31 20.13 -1.57
CA GLY A 448 8.28 20.79 -2.44
C GLY A 448 8.25 20.31 -3.89
N ALA A 449 9.25 20.76 -4.66
CA ALA A 449 9.54 20.21 -5.98
C ALA A 449 10.22 18.84 -5.82
N THR A 450 9.74 17.84 -6.54
CA THR A 450 10.24 16.47 -6.54
C THR A 450 10.34 15.94 -7.98
N PHE A 451 11.21 14.98 -8.28
CA PHE A 451 11.63 14.65 -9.64
C PHE A 451 11.56 13.15 -9.97
N GLU A 452 10.60 12.43 -9.40
CA GLU A 452 10.38 10.98 -9.58
C GLU A 452 10.22 10.62 -11.06
N LEU A 453 9.51 11.49 -11.82
CA LEU A 453 9.35 11.34 -13.26
C LEU A 453 10.68 11.34 -14.02
N SER A 454 11.64 12.18 -13.55
CA SER A 454 12.98 12.23 -14.15
C SER A 454 13.76 10.94 -13.87
N THR A 455 13.59 10.32 -12.69
CA THR A 455 14.19 9.02 -12.40
C THR A 455 13.64 7.92 -13.31
N LEU A 456 12.31 7.83 -13.45
CA LEU A 456 11.67 6.80 -14.27
C LEU A 456 12.02 6.95 -15.75
N ARG A 457 12.10 8.20 -16.27
CA ARG A 457 12.62 8.46 -17.61
C ARG A 457 14.09 8.04 -17.75
N GLY A 458 14.88 8.18 -16.66
CA GLY A 458 16.25 7.67 -16.59
C GLY A 458 16.31 6.14 -16.64
N PHE A 459 15.42 5.44 -15.95
CA PHE A 459 15.33 3.97 -15.98
C PHE A 459 14.99 3.46 -17.38
N GLU A 460 14.02 4.09 -18.08
CA GLU A 460 13.68 3.74 -19.46
C GLU A 460 14.89 3.85 -20.42
N ARG A 461 15.84 4.74 -20.14
CA ARG A 461 17.00 5.05 -20.98
C ARG A 461 18.28 4.35 -20.56
N ALA A 462 18.34 3.86 -19.33
CA ALA A 462 19.54 3.19 -18.80
C ALA A 462 19.83 1.90 -19.60
N SER A 463 21.10 1.73 -19.98
CA SER A 463 21.58 0.54 -20.68
C SER A 463 22.39 -0.41 -19.76
N ASN A 464 22.70 0.03 -18.55
CA ASN A 464 23.49 -0.70 -17.57
C ASN A 464 23.19 -0.20 -16.14
N MET A 465 23.76 -0.89 -15.15
CA MET A 465 23.56 -0.59 -13.72
C MET A 465 24.06 0.80 -13.32
N GLU A 466 25.17 1.28 -13.89
CA GLU A 466 25.74 2.60 -13.55
C GLU A 466 24.79 3.73 -13.96
N GLU A 467 24.26 3.67 -15.19
CA GLU A 467 23.28 4.64 -15.69
C GLU A 467 21.97 4.56 -14.90
N PHE A 468 21.53 3.36 -14.56
CA PHE A 468 20.35 3.15 -13.72
C PHE A 468 20.51 3.79 -12.34
N GLN A 469 21.63 3.52 -11.65
CA GLN A 469 21.95 4.12 -10.35
C GLN A 469 22.05 5.65 -10.42
N ALA A 470 22.58 6.21 -11.49
CA ALA A 470 22.72 7.65 -11.67
C ALA A 470 21.35 8.38 -11.72
N ALA A 471 20.28 7.70 -12.10
CA ALA A 471 18.94 8.27 -12.13
C ALA A 471 18.27 8.32 -10.74
N ILE A 472 18.59 7.41 -9.83
CA ILE A 472 17.90 7.23 -8.54
C ILE A 472 17.90 8.48 -7.65
N PRO A 473 18.95 9.33 -7.55
CA PRO A 473 18.96 10.50 -6.68
C PRO A 473 17.85 11.52 -6.94
N ASN A 474 17.20 11.47 -8.12
CA ASN A 474 16.06 12.34 -8.42
C ASN A 474 14.75 11.86 -7.81
N TRP A 475 14.66 10.60 -7.34
CA TRP A 475 13.48 10.08 -6.67
C TRP A 475 13.56 10.37 -5.17
N THR A 476 12.84 11.38 -4.74
CA THR A 476 13.02 11.99 -3.42
C THR A 476 11.82 11.81 -2.49
N PHE A 477 10.64 11.43 -2.98
CA PHE A 477 9.47 11.18 -2.16
C PHE A 477 8.63 10.04 -2.75
N GLY A 478 7.72 9.44 -1.94
CA GLY A 478 7.09 8.18 -2.33
C GLY A 478 8.13 7.07 -2.45
N SER A 479 8.93 6.92 -1.39
CA SER A 479 10.12 6.07 -1.37
C SER A 479 9.84 4.63 -1.76
N GLN A 480 10.72 4.03 -2.54
CA GLN A 480 10.58 2.68 -3.06
C GLN A 480 11.80 1.81 -2.74
N ASN A 481 11.55 0.54 -2.54
CA ASN A 481 12.53 -0.52 -2.68
C ASN A 481 12.55 -0.93 -4.16
N VAL A 482 13.64 -0.70 -4.84
CA VAL A 482 13.79 -0.92 -6.28
C VAL A 482 14.56 -2.22 -6.51
N VAL A 483 13.95 -3.17 -7.19
CA VAL A 483 14.66 -4.34 -7.72
C VAL A 483 15.16 -4.06 -9.13
N TYR A 484 16.32 -4.57 -9.43
CA TYR A 484 17.03 -4.47 -10.71
C TYR A 484 17.54 -5.84 -11.14
N ALA A 485 17.42 -6.14 -12.41
CA ALA A 485 18.12 -7.25 -13.07
C ALA A 485 18.52 -6.85 -14.49
N ASP A 486 19.64 -7.34 -14.98
CA ASP A 486 20.11 -7.06 -16.34
C ASP A 486 20.54 -8.31 -17.13
N VAL A 487 20.67 -8.14 -18.45
CA VAL A 487 21.07 -9.21 -19.38
C VAL A 487 22.57 -9.59 -19.24
N GLU A 488 23.35 -8.82 -18.48
CA GLU A 488 24.76 -9.13 -18.16
C GLU A 488 24.87 -10.08 -16.96
N GLY A 489 23.75 -10.33 -16.26
CA GLY A 489 23.67 -11.27 -15.15
C GLY A 489 23.65 -10.62 -13.77
N ASN A 490 23.61 -9.29 -13.68
CA ASN A 490 23.58 -8.59 -12.40
C ASN A 490 22.17 -8.57 -11.82
N ILE A 491 22.10 -8.67 -10.49
CA ILE A 491 20.91 -8.45 -9.69
C ILE A 491 21.19 -7.41 -8.62
N ALA A 492 20.25 -6.52 -8.33
CA ALA A 492 20.47 -5.50 -7.31
C ALA A 492 19.17 -5.05 -6.62
N TYR A 493 19.35 -4.47 -5.45
CA TYR A 493 18.39 -3.74 -4.67
C TYR A 493 18.88 -2.35 -4.37
N PHE A 494 18.02 -1.36 -4.58
CA PHE A 494 18.29 0.03 -4.20
C PHE A 494 17.06 0.61 -3.53
N THR A 495 17.29 1.59 -2.62
CA THR A 495 16.19 2.39 -2.09
C THR A 495 16.19 3.79 -2.69
N THR A 496 15.00 4.34 -2.81
CA THR A 496 14.77 5.74 -3.16
C THR A 496 14.23 6.50 -1.95
N GLY A 497 14.21 7.82 -2.03
CA GLY A 497 13.63 8.69 -1.02
C GLY A 497 14.63 9.60 -0.33
N GLY A 498 14.13 10.75 0.10
CA GLY A 498 14.89 11.75 0.84
C GLY A 498 14.49 11.75 2.32
N VAL A 499 15.00 10.79 3.11
CA VAL A 499 14.72 10.68 4.55
C VAL A 499 15.27 11.92 5.28
N PRO A 500 14.44 12.76 5.90
CA PRO A 500 14.90 13.99 6.51
C PRO A 500 15.76 13.74 7.74
N LEU A 501 16.85 14.51 7.86
CA LEU A 501 17.66 14.59 9.08
C LEU A 501 16.99 15.55 10.06
N ARG A 502 16.64 15.05 11.24
CA ARG A 502 15.95 15.80 12.30
C ARG A 502 16.97 16.23 13.34
N ALA A 503 16.93 17.49 13.78
CA ALA A 503 17.98 18.08 14.62
C ALA A 503 18.18 17.32 15.93
N ASP A 504 17.10 17.00 16.66
CA ASP A 504 17.14 16.20 17.88
C ASP A 504 17.79 14.83 17.69
N LEU A 505 17.45 14.11 16.60
CA LEU A 505 18.03 12.80 16.29
C LEU A 505 19.53 12.92 15.92
N GLN A 506 19.91 13.99 15.21
CA GLN A 506 21.33 14.19 14.89
C GLN A 506 22.16 14.60 16.11
N ASP A 507 21.53 15.23 17.09
CA ASP A 507 22.12 15.52 18.41
C ASP A 507 22.04 14.33 19.37
N MET A 508 21.53 13.16 18.92
CA MET A 508 21.32 11.94 19.71
C MET A 508 20.39 12.16 20.93
N ARG A 509 19.51 13.14 20.84
CA ARG A 509 18.51 13.43 21.89
C ARG A 509 17.27 12.58 21.61
N VAL A 510 17.09 11.54 22.41
CA VAL A 510 15.93 10.62 22.32
C VAL A 510 15.27 10.39 23.67
N ASP A 511 15.99 10.61 24.78
CA ASP A 511 15.46 10.45 26.13
C ASP A 511 14.65 11.68 26.54
N GLY A 512 13.37 11.49 26.83
CA GLY A 512 12.44 12.57 27.15
C GLY A 512 11.97 13.41 25.96
N GLU A 513 12.41 13.08 24.76
CA GLU A 513 12.00 13.74 23.50
C GLU A 513 10.87 12.96 22.80
N VAL A 514 10.03 13.66 22.05
CA VAL A 514 8.94 13.04 21.28
C VAL A 514 9.49 12.51 19.96
N PRO A 515 9.39 11.19 19.69
CA PRO A 515 9.91 10.61 18.45
C PRO A 515 9.15 11.10 17.20
N PRO A 516 9.76 11.01 15.99
CA PRO A 516 9.18 11.51 14.75
C PRO A 516 7.80 10.94 14.41
N PHE A 517 7.53 9.71 14.81
CA PHE A 517 6.26 9.02 14.54
C PHE A 517 5.12 9.36 15.51
N LEU A 518 5.28 10.39 16.33
CA LEU A 518 4.27 11.00 17.20
C LEU A 518 4.14 12.51 16.93
N LEU A 519 3.11 13.14 17.52
CA LEU A 519 2.92 14.59 17.42
C LEU A 519 4.02 15.33 18.16
N ARG A 520 4.80 16.13 17.45
CA ARG A 520 6.00 16.83 17.94
C ARG A 520 5.70 18.27 18.35
N ASP A 521 6.59 18.86 19.17
CA ASP A 521 6.56 20.27 19.51
C ASP A 521 6.89 21.16 18.32
N GLY A 522 6.05 22.14 18.03
CA GLY A 522 6.21 23.13 16.96
C GLY A 522 6.70 24.50 17.48
N SER A 523 6.76 24.69 18.80
CA SER A 523 7.17 25.97 19.41
C SER A 523 8.68 26.25 19.33
N GLY A 524 9.48 25.22 19.08
CA GLY A 524 10.94 25.28 19.07
C GLY A 524 11.59 25.02 20.44
N ALA A 525 10.81 24.69 21.47
CA ALA A 525 11.36 24.40 22.79
C ALA A 525 12.17 23.09 22.79
N LEU A 526 11.81 22.14 21.93
CA LEU A 526 12.43 20.81 21.82
C LEU A 526 13.27 20.63 20.54
N ASP A 527 13.41 21.65 19.69
CA ASP A 527 14.23 21.63 18.47
C ASP A 527 13.98 20.42 17.54
N HIS A 528 12.70 20.14 17.27
CA HIS A 528 12.25 19.02 16.45
C HIS A 528 12.33 19.31 14.92
N GLU A 529 13.06 20.30 14.50
CA GLU A 529 13.11 20.75 13.11
C GLU A 529 13.88 19.81 12.21
N TRP A 530 13.52 19.79 10.93
CA TRP A 530 14.36 19.22 9.90
C TRP A 530 15.58 20.09 9.66
N LEU A 531 16.77 19.51 9.59
CA LEU A 531 17.99 20.26 9.34
C LEU A 531 17.94 20.97 7.99
N PRO A 532 18.49 22.18 7.87
CA PRO A 532 18.57 22.91 6.59
C PRO A 532 19.31 22.10 5.53
N ALA A 533 18.93 22.30 4.26
CA ALA A 533 19.62 21.66 3.13
C ALA A 533 21.11 21.93 3.15
N ASN A 534 21.87 20.90 2.79
CA ASN A 534 23.31 20.90 2.64
C ASN A 534 23.73 20.46 1.22
N GLU A 535 25.00 20.29 0.97
CA GLU A 535 25.55 19.88 -0.33
C GLU A 535 25.13 18.48 -0.79
N HIS A 536 24.68 17.62 0.13
CA HIS A 536 24.18 16.28 -0.17
C HIS A 536 22.66 16.22 -0.37
N SER A 537 21.96 17.33 -0.15
CA SER A 537 20.50 17.37 -0.29
C SER A 537 20.08 17.19 -1.74
N PRO A 538 19.05 16.37 -2.02
CA PRO A 538 18.54 16.18 -3.38
C PRO A 538 18.11 17.49 -4.05
N ARG A 539 18.13 17.49 -5.39
CA ARG A 539 17.68 18.63 -6.21
C ARG A 539 16.29 19.11 -5.72
N GLY A 540 16.19 20.37 -5.41
CA GLY A 540 14.93 21.04 -5.04
C GLY A 540 14.55 20.96 -3.56
N PHE A 541 15.25 20.18 -2.75
CA PHE A 541 15.00 20.07 -1.31
C PHE A 541 15.48 21.29 -0.54
N ARG A 542 14.79 21.61 0.54
CA ARG A 542 15.14 22.68 1.48
C ARG A 542 15.69 22.17 2.80
N TYR A 543 15.81 20.85 2.94
CA TYR A 543 16.27 20.17 4.15
C TYR A 543 17.32 19.10 3.80
N ALA A 544 18.11 18.76 4.80
CA ALA A 544 19.12 17.71 4.71
C ALA A 544 18.45 16.33 4.79
N THR A 545 19.01 15.38 4.05
CA THR A 545 18.54 13.99 4.03
C THR A 545 19.67 13.03 4.41
N LEU A 546 19.32 11.80 4.76
CA LEU A 546 20.31 10.73 4.87
C LEU A 546 21.14 10.66 3.57
N PRO A 547 22.46 10.55 3.68
CA PRO A 547 23.35 10.30 2.55
C PRO A 547 22.96 9.01 1.83
N ARG A 548 23.22 8.97 0.52
CA ARG A 548 22.82 7.83 -0.29
C ARG A 548 23.50 6.52 0.12
N GLU A 549 24.75 6.60 0.52
CA GLU A 549 25.53 5.48 1.04
C GLU A 549 25.00 4.90 2.34
N GLU A 550 24.19 5.66 3.08
CA GLU A 550 23.49 5.22 4.28
C GLU A 550 22.08 4.68 3.97
N MET A 551 21.61 4.80 2.74
CA MET A 551 20.34 4.21 2.31
C MET A 551 20.52 2.72 1.98
N PRO A 552 19.57 1.83 2.39
CA PRO A 552 19.68 0.40 2.11
C PRO A 552 19.91 0.07 0.64
N HIS A 553 20.87 -0.76 0.34
CA HIS A 553 21.19 -1.25 -1.01
C HIS A 553 21.95 -2.56 -0.96
N LEU A 554 21.88 -3.36 -2.06
CA LEU A 554 22.59 -4.63 -2.18
C LEU A 554 22.83 -4.94 -3.66
N ILE A 555 24.03 -5.37 -4.02
CA ILE A 555 24.42 -5.71 -5.38
C ILE A 555 25.08 -7.08 -5.40
N ASN A 556 24.60 -7.99 -6.26
CA ASN A 556 25.19 -9.32 -6.51
C ASN A 556 25.57 -10.06 -5.21
N PRO A 557 24.63 -10.29 -4.27
CA PRO A 557 24.96 -10.95 -3.02
C PRO A 557 25.39 -12.42 -3.22
N ALA A 558 26.29 -12.87 -2.36
CA ALA A 558 26.81 -14.24 -2.42
C ALA A 558 25.73 -15.33 -2.26
N ARG A 559 24.57 -15.01 -1.63
CA ARG A 559 23.44 -15.93 -1.55
C ARG A 559 22.69 -16.12 -2.86
N GLY A 560 23.00 -15.32 -3.89
CA GLY A 560 22.45 -15.43 -5.24
C GLY A 560 20.99 -15.01 -5.41
N TYR A 561 20.35 -14.42 -4.40
CA TYR A 561 18.99 -13.87 -4.52
C TYR A 561 18.79 -12.67 -3.59
N ILE A 562 17.80 -11.86 -3.91
CA ILE A 562 17.32 -10.74 -3.08
C ILE A 562 15.79 -10.78 -3.08
N ALA A 563 15.17 -10.51 -1.92
CA ALA A 563 13.72 -10.43 -1.79
C ALA A 563 13.30 -9.26 -0.92
N ASN A 564 12.11 -8.71 -1.20
CA ASN A 564 11.47 -7.70 -0.37
C ASN A 564 9.95 -7.83 -0.48
N ALA A 565 9.28 -7.73 0.65
CA ALA A 565 7.82 -7.73 0.76
C ALA A 565 7.34 -6.63 1.72
N ASN A 566 7.92 -5.41 1.58
CA ASN A 566 7.73 -4.25 2.46
C ASN A 566 8.16 -4.52 3.92
N ASN A 567 9.06 -5.48 4.12
CA ASN A 567 9.66 -5.80 5.42
C ASN A 567 10.71 -4.77 5.83
N ASP A 568 11.16 -4.84 7.07
CA ASP A 568 12.34 -4.11 7.53
C ASP A 568 13.54 -4.52 6.66
N PRO A 569 14.13 -3.60 5.88
CA PRO A 569 15.15 -4.02 4.95
C PRO A 569 16.49 -4.36 5.63
N VAL A 570 16.76 -3.78 6.79
CA VAL A 570 18.10 -3.79 7.41
C VAL A 570 18.11 -4.07 8.91
N GLY A 571 16.93 -4.18 9.55
CA GLY A 571 16.81 -4.54 10.96
C GLY A 571 16.70 -3.38 11.94
N VAL A 572 16.27 -2.19 11.53
CA VAL A 572 16.11 -1.02 12.43
C VAL A 572 15.05 -1.23 13.53
N THR A 573 14.17 -2.24 13.39
CA THR A 573 13.07 -2.48 14.33
C THR A 573 13.14 -3.81 15.08
N LEU A 574 14.18 -4.63 14.83
CA LEU A 574 14.27 -5.98 15.40
C LEU A 574 14.30 -6.01 16.93
N ASP A 575 14.84 -4.99 17.57
CA ASP A 575 14.93 -4.87 19.03
C ASP A 575 13.74 -4.12 19.66
N ASN A 576 12.66 -3.93 18.91
CA ASN A 576 11.50 -3.14 19.30
C ASN A 576 11.75 -1.64 19.51
N ASN A 577 12.86 -1.10 19.03
CA ASN A 577 13.22 0.31 19.18
C ASN A 577 13.81 0.89 17.87
N PRO A 578 13.01 1.59 17.05
CA PRO A 578 13.47 2.13 15.76
C PRO A 578 14.53 3.25 15.89
N LEU A 579 14.87 3.66 17.10
CA LEU A 579 15.86 4.70 17.40
C LEU A 579 17.11 4.15 18.12
N SER A 580 17.36 2.85 18.02
CA SER A 580 18.45 2.15 18.71
C SER A 580 19.77 2.12 17.94
N GLN A 581 19.82 2.66 16.73
CA GLN A 581 21.00 2.59 15.86
C GLN A 581 21.61 3.97 15.63
N LEU A 582 22.94 4.05 15.53
CA LEU A 582 23.68 5.26 15.18
C LEU A 582 24.14 5.22 13.74
N ARG A 583 24.09 6.36 13.08
CA ARG A 583 24.69 6.59 11.78
C ARG A 583 26.22 6.40 11.81
N PRO A 584 26.86 6.11 10.66
CA PRO A 584 28.31 5.95 10.58
C PRO A 584 29.07 7.09 11.26
N GLY A 585 30.08 6.73 12.05
CA GLY A 585 30.86 7.71 12.82
C GLY A 585 30.14 8.34 14.01
N ALA A 586 29.03 7.76 14.47
CA ALA A 586 28.16 8.28 15.53
C ALA A 586 27.62 9.70 15.23
N ASN A 587 27.29 9.96 13.96
CA ASN A 587 26.80 11.24 13.48
C ASN A 587 25.27 11.40 13.64
N GLY A 588 24.69 10.90 14.73
CA GLY A 588 23.26 10.95 15.04
C GLY A 588 22.57 9.59 14.95
N ILE A 589 21.30 9.56 15.25
CA ILE A 589 20.44 8.37 15.18
C ILE A 589 20.17 8.00 13.73
N TYR A 590 20.32 6.71 13.42
CA TYR A 590 19.86 6.13 12.17
C TYR A 590 18.39 5.74 12.28
N TYR A 591 17.53 6.43 11.54
CA TYR A 591 16.08 6.24 11.63
C TYR A 591 15.46 6.15 10.23
N LEU A 592 14.66 5.13 9.98
CA LEU A 592 13.94 4.94 8.73
C LEU A 592 12.42 4.98 8.93
N ASN A 593 11.87 4.13 9.83
CA ASN A 593 10.44 3.97 10.05
C ASN A 593 10.18 3.31 11.42
N PRO A 594 9.04 3.60 12.08
CA PRO A 594 8.71 2.97 13.36
C PRO A 594 8.29 1.49 13.28
N GLY A 595 7.99 0.94 12.09
CA GLY A 595 7.55 -0.45 12.00
C GLY A 595 7.31 -0.94 10.57
N TYR A 596 7.41 -2.24 10.37
CA TYR A 596 7.30 -2.92 9.08
C TYR A 596 6.40 -4.15 9.13
N SER A 597 5.94 -4.63 7.97
CA SER A 597 5.34 -5.96 7.80
C SER A 597 6.43 -7.03 7.69
N SER A 598 6.13 -8.30 8.02
CA SER A 598 7.13 -9.37 7.99
C SER A 598 6.63 -10.72 7.47
N LEU A 599 5.33 -11.01 7.58
CA LEU A 599 4.78 -12.35 7.31
C LEU A 599 5.02 -12.80 5.86
N ARG A 600 4.82 -11.91 4.90
CA ARG A 600 5.04 -12.22 3.48
C ARG A 600 6.52 -12.46 3.16
N MET A 601 7.41 -11.64 3.72
CA MET A 601 8.85 -11.82 3.52
C MET A 601 9.33 -13.16 4.09
N ALA A 602 8.84 -13.55 5.27
CA ALA A 602 9.15 -14.84 5.86
C ALA A 602 8.81 -16.01 4.93
N ARG A 603 7.66 -15.93 4.27
CA ARG A 603 7.22 -16.97 3.32
C ARG A 603 8.04 -16.95 2.04
N VAL A 604 8.26 -15.76 1.44
CA VAL A 604 9.04 -15.61 0.21
C VAL A 604 10.47 -16.12 0.39
N ASP A 605 11.14 -15.71 1.45
CA ASP A 605 12.52 -16.09 1.71
C ASP A 605 12.67 -17.60 1.91
N ARG A 606 11.79 -18.21 2.72
CA ARG A 606 11.79 -19.66 2.94
C ARG A 606 11.59 -20.43 1.64
N VAL A 607 10.59 -20.07 0.84
CA VAL A 607 10.33 -20.78 -0.42
C VAL A 607 11.49 -20.60 -1.41
N LEU A 608 12.12 -19.43 -1.48
CA LEU A 608 13.30 -19.24 -2.33
C LEU A 608 14.46 -20.11 -1.89
N GLN A 609 14.72 -20.26 -0.58
CA GLN A 609 15.75 -21.16 -0.07
C GLN A 609 15.45 -22.62 -0.43
N ASP A 610 14.22 -23.07 -0.20
CA ASP A 610 13.79 -24.44 -0.56
C ASP A 610 13.94 -24.71 -2.06
N LEU A 611 13.59 -23.76 -2.91
CA LEU A 611 13.73 -23.86 -4.36
C LEU A 611 15.20 -23.94 -4.79
N ILE A 612 16.08 -23.10 -4.21
CA ILE A 612 17.54 -23.12 -4.49
C ILE A 612 18.15 -24.46 -4.06
N GLU A 613 17.77 -24.99 -2.90
CA GLU A 613 18.24 -26.29 -2.42
C GLU A 613 17.75 -27.45 -3.29
N SER A 614 16.53 -27.32 -3.85
CA SER A 614 15.91 -28.35 -4.70
C SER A 614 16.48 -28.43 -6.11
N GLY A 615 17.18 -27.38 -6.58
CA GLY A 615 17.82 -27.34 -7.90
C GLY A 615 17.56 -26.03 -8.67
N PRO A 616 17.87 -26.01 -9.97
CA PRO A 616 17.73 -24.79 -10.76
C PRO A 616 16.28 -24.29 -10.87
N ILE A 617 16.08 -23.03 -10.56
CA ILE A 617 14.76 -22.37 -10.55
C ILE A 617 14.30 -22.04 -11.97
N THR A 618 13.02 -22.23 -12.24
CA THR A 618 12.35 -21.91 -13.50
C THR A 618 11.43 -20.69 -13.38
N VAL A 619 11.08 -20.10 -14.51
CA VAL A 619 10.06 -19.04 -14.61
C VAL A 619 8.72 -19.48 -13.97
N GLU A 620 8.32 -20.73 -14.20
CA GLU A 620 7.05 -21.26 -13.68
C GLU A 620 7.08 -21.39 -12.13
N GLN A 621 8.21 -21.72 -11.54
CA GLN A 621 8.36 -21.73 -10.07
C GLN A 621 8.31 -20.32 -9.49
N MET A 622 8.82 -19.32 -10.21
CA MET A 622 8.69 -17.90 -9.80
C MET A 622 7.24 -17.43 -9.89
N LYS A 623 6.49 -17.82 -10.93
CA LYS A 623 5.04 -17.56 -11.05
C LYS A 623 4.27 -18.27 -9.93
N ALA A 624 4.62 -19.51 -9.61
CA ALA A 624 4.01 -20.27 -8.52
C ALA A 624 4.25 -19.60 -7.15
N LEU A 625 5.41 -19.01 -6.92
CA LEU A 625 5.67 -18.25 -5.70
C LEU A 625 4.81 -16.96 -5.63
N GLN A 626 4.57 -16.25 -6.74
CA GLN A 626 3.62 -15.13 -6.76
C GLN A 626 2.18 -15.56 -6.46
N ALA A 627 1.83 -16.81 -6.75
CA ALA A 627 0.53 -17.39 -6.48
C ALA A 627 0.42 -18.04 -5.09
N ASN A 628 1.48 -17.97 -4.25
CA ASN A 628 1.48 -18.62 -2.95
C ASN A 628 0.46 -17.95 -2.02
N ASN A 629 -0.50 -18.75 -1.56
CA ASN A 629 -1.60 -18.32 -0.69
C ASN A 629 -1.57 -18.99 0.69
N GLN A 630 -0.42 -19.54 1.10
CA GLN A 630 -0.26 -20.14 2.42
C GLN A 630 -0.12 -19.07 3.50
N MET A 631 -0.90 -19.20 4.56
CA MET A 631 -0.96 -18.28 5.71
C MET A 631 0.19 -18.52 6.67
N PHE A 632 1.21 -17.66 6.63
CA PHE A 632 2.34 -17.73 7.57
C PHE A 632 1.94 -17.41 9.02
N ASP A 633 0.97 -16.53 9.23
CA ASP A 633 0.40 -16.27 10.55
C ASP A 633 -0.21 -17.54 11.18
N ALA A 634 -0.84 -18.40 10.38
CA ALA A 634 -1.36 -19.68 10.83
C ALA A 634 -0.24 -20.65 11.26
N GLU A 635 0.84 -20.70 10.48
CA GLU A 635 2.01 -21.51 10.85
C GLU A 635 2.58 -21.11 12.21
N LEU A 636 2.51 -19.82 12.57
CA LEU A 636 3.01 -19.31 13.84
C LEU A 636 2.10 -19.66 15.03
N VAL A 637 0.77 -19.67 14.84
CA VAL A 637 -0.16 -19.73 15.99
C VAL A 637 -0.95 -21.03 16.10
N VAL A 638 -1.18 -21.78 15.03
CA VAL A 638 -1.87 -23.10 15.08
C VAL A 638 -1.19 -24.09 16.04
N PRO A 639 0.16 -24.19 16.10
CA PRO A 639 0.81 -25.06 17.07
C PRO A 639 0.39 -24.81 18.52
N HIS A 640 0.10 -23.55 18.89
CA HIS A 640 -0.37 -23.23 20.25
C HIS A 640 -1.78 -23.74 20.53
N VAL A 641 -2.66 -23.75 19.52
CA VAL A 641 -4.03 -24.29 19.64
C VAL A 641 -3.99 -25.79 19.77
N LEU A 642 -3.15 -26.46 18.97
CA LEU A 642 -2.98 -27.94 19.04
C LEU A 642 -2.43 -28.36 20.41
N ALA A 643 -1.43 -27.64 20.92
CA ALA A 643 -0.87 -27.89 22.26
C ALA A 643 -1.92 -27.66 23.38
N ALA A 644 -2.74 -26.59 23.25
CA ALA A 644 -3.82 -26.34 24.20
C ALA A 644 -4.86 -27.51 24.22
N PHE A 645 -5.15 -28.08 23.05
CA PHE A 645 -6.04 -29.22 22.95
C PHE A 645 -5.40 -30.49 23.55
N GLU A 646 -4.12 -30.73 23.31
CA GLU A 646 -3.38 -31.84 23.95
C GLU A 646 -3.48 -31.74 25.48
N ASN A 647 -3.24 -30.55 26.05
CA ASN A 647 -3.38 -30.30 27.49
C ASN A 647 -4.82 -30.50 27.99
N ALA A 648 -5.83 -30.22 27.16
CA ALA A 648 -7.24 -30.48 27.52
C ALA A 648 -7.61 -31.96 27.55
N THR A 649 -6.86 -32.83 26.88
CA THR A 649 -7.05 -34.29 26.87
C THR A 649 -6.38 -35.02 28.06
N ASP A 650 -5.56 -34.33 28.86
CA ASP A 650 -4.90 -34.91 30.03
C ASP A 650 -5.95 -35.35 31.06
N GLU A 651 -5.75 -36.51 31.67
CA GLU A 651 -6.67 -37.07 32.69
C GLU A 651 -6.78 -36.17 33.95
N GLU A 652 -5.74 -35.38 34.23
CA GLU A 652 -5.69 -34.41 35.32
C GLU A 652 -6.07 -32.98 34.91
N ALA A 653 -6.45 -32.75 33.66
CA ALA A 653 -6.81 -31.43 33.17
C ALA A 653 -7.92 -30.77 33.99
N TRP A 654 -7.78 -29.47 34.23
CA TRP A 654 -8.81 -28.68 34.88
C TRP A 654 -10.16 -28.83 34.15
N PRO A 655 -11.29 -29.09 34.87
CA PRO A 655 -12.59 -29.33 34.19
C PRO A 655 -13.04 -28.23 33.25
N GLY A 656 -12.67 -26.97 33.52
CA GLY A 656 -12.95 -25.83 32.66
C GLY A 656 -12.18 -25.85 31.33
N LEU A 657 -11.04 -26.55 31.27
CA LEU A 657 -10.26 -26.78 30.04
C LEU A 657 -10.70 -28.12 29.39
N ALA A 658 -10.81 -29.20 30.16
CA ALA A 658 -11.12 -30.54 29.68
C ALA A 658 -12.47 -30.62 28.93
N GLN A 659 -13.44 -29.74 29.22
CA GLN A 659 -14.72 -29.70 28.51
C GLN A 659 -14.58 -29.54 27.00
N PHE A 660 -13.56 -28.82 26.52
CA PHE A 660 -13.32 -28.60 25.08
C PHE A 660 -12.83 -29.87 24.38
N ALA A 661 -12.06 -30.72 25.07
CA ALA A 661 -11.66 -32.01 24.54
C ALA A 661 -12.83 -33.00 24.42
N LEU A 662 -13.94 -32.75 25.11
CA LEU A 662 -15.16 -33.55 25.02
C LEU A 662 -16.16 -33.05 23.98
N ASP A 663 -16.01 -31.86 23.43
CA ASP A 663 -16.87 -31.33 22.36
C ASP A 663 -16.43 -31.94 21.00
N PRO A 664 -17.29 -32.76 20.35
CA PRO A 664 -16.94 -33.39 19.08
C PRO A 664 -16.70 -32.39 17.95
N ARG A 665 -17.29 -31.20 18.02
CA ARG A 665 -17.06 -30.14 17.02
C ARG A 665 -15.64 -29.57 17.15
N VAL A 666 -15.17 -29.37 18.39
CA VAL A 666 -13.80 -28.93 18.66
C VAL A 666 -12.80 -30.00 18.24
N GLN A 667 -13.07 -31.28 18.57
CA GLN A 667 -12.23 -32.41 18.12
C GLN A 667 -12.08 -32.43 16.58
N GLU A 668 -13.18 -32.26 15.85
CA GLU A 668 -13.17 -32.22 14.40
C GLU A 668 -12.38 -31.00 13.86
N ALA A 669 -12.59 -29.80 14.41
CA ALA A 669 -11.88 -28.62 14.02
C ALA A 669 -10.35 -28.73 14.26
N ILE A 670 -9.95 -29.27 15.40
CA ILE A 670 -8.54 -29.55 15.73
C ILE A 670 -7.93 -30.55 14.74
N ALA A 671 -8.64 -31.61 14.38
CA ALA A 671 -8.15 -32.59 13.41
C ALA A 671 -7.92 -31.94 12.03
N ARG A 672 -8.82 -31.06 11.61
CA ARG A 672 -8.68 -30.30 10.35
C ARG A 672 -7.49 -29.31 10.37
N LEU A 673 -7.31 -28.59 11.49
CA LEU A 673 -6.18 -27.67 11.65
C LEU A 673 -4.83 -28.42 11.70
N ALA A 674 -4.80 -29.62 12.25
CA ALA A 674 -3.59 -30.44 12.34
C ALA A 674 -3.14 -31.01 10.98
N GLU A 675 -4.07 -31.25 10.06
CA GLU A 675 -3.82 -31.78 8.72
C GLU A 675 -3.64 -30.69 7.65
N TRP A 676 -3.91 -29.41 8.00
CA TRP A 676 -3.90 -28.29 7.07
C TRP A 676 -2.48 -27.88 6.68
N ASP A 677 -2.24 -27.67 5.38
CA ASP A 677 -0.99 -27.16 4.81
C ASP A 677 -0.87 -25.62 4.81
N PHE A 678 -1.80 -24.94 5.48
CA PHE A 678 -1.96 -23.50 5.57
C PHE A 678 -2.34 -22.79 4.26
N SER A 679 -2.61 -23.52 3.17
CA SER A 679 -3.12 -22.93 1.94
C SER A 679 -4.59 -22.50 2.08
N THR A 680 -5.01 -21.54 1.21
CA THR A 680 -6.34 -20.92 1.27
C THR A 680 -7.08 -21.04 -0.06
N PRO A 681 -7.28 -22.27 -0.61
CA PRO A 681 -8.06 -22.45 -1.82
C PRO A 681 -9.52 -22.07 -1.57
N THR A 682 -10.23 -21.67 -2.63
CA THR A 682 -11.65 -21.33 -2.53
C THR A 682 -12.52 -22.50 -2.08
N GLY A 683 -12.18 -23.73 -2.50
CA GLY A 683 -12.97 -24.95 -2.28
C GLY A 683 -14.29 -24.95 -3.06
N LEU A 684 -14.43 -24.11 -4.08
CA LEU A 684 -15.66 -23.93 -4.86
C LEU A 684 -15.40 -24.17 -6.36
N ALA A 685 -16.37 -24.78 -7.05
CA ALA A 685 -16.31 -24.91 -8.52
C ALA A 685 -16.41 -23.55 -9.24
N ASP A 686 -17.13 -22.60 -8.64
CA ASP A 686 -17.29 -21.22 -9.14
C ASP A 686 -16.22 -20.26 -8.58
N GLY A 687 -15.22 -20.79 -7.86
CA GLY A 687 -14.08 -20.04 -7.35
C GLY A 687 -12.94 -19.97 -8.37
N PHE A 688 -12.05 -19.00 -8.14
CA PHE A 688 -10.84 -18.80 -8.91
C PHE A 688 -9.62 -19.10 -8.04
N ASP A 689 -8.99 -20.23 -8.34
CA ASP A 689 -7.77 -20.68 -7.67
C ASP A 689 -6.58 -20.66 -8.65
N PRO A 690 -5.34 -20.52 -8.17
CA PRO A 690 -4.15 -20.52 -9.01
C PRO A 690 -4.06 -21.77 -9.92
N GLY A 691 -3.80 -21.57 -11.21
CA GLY A 691 -3.74 -22.65 -12.20
C GLY A 691 -5.10 -23.23 -12.61
N GLY A 692 -6.20 -22.69 -12.10
CA GLY A 692 -7.55 -23.05 -12.46
C GLY A 692 -7.94 -22.60 -13.88
N ASN A 693 -9.16 -22.94 -14.31
CA ASN A 693 -9.68 -22.48 -15.59
C ASN A 693 -10.07 -21.00 -15.53
N PRO A 694 -9.50 -20.11 -16.37
CA PRO A 694 -9.90 -18.69 -16.41
C PRO A 694 -11.39 -18.46 -16.70
N MET A 695 -12.08 -19.44 -17.29
CA MET A 695 -13.53 -19.35 -17.52
C MET A 695 -14.36 -19.82 -16.33
N GLY A 696 -13.71 -20.27 -15.24
CA GLY A 696 -14.36 -20.88 -14.07
C GLY A 696 -14.74 -22.34 -14.28
N GLY A 697 -15.40 -22.95 -13.29
CA GLY A 697 -15.90 -24.32 -13.34
C GLY A 697 -14.85 -25.41 -13.04
N THR A 698 -13.67 -25.04 -12.52
CA THR A 698 -12.68 -26.02 -12.03
C THR A 698 -13.20 -26.68 -10.77
N GLN A 699 -13.37 -27.99 -10.76
CA GLN A 699 -13.79 -28.72 -9.56
C GLN A 699 -12.65 -28.79 -8.57
N PRO A 700 -12.83 -28.36 -7.31
CA PRO A 700 -11.78 -28.47 -6.30
C PRO A 700 -11.50 -29.95 -5.97
N THR A 701 -10.26 -30.27 -5.72
CA THR A 701 -9.84 -31.58 -5.23
C THR A 701 -10.33 -31.77 -3.77
N PRO A 702 -10.40 -33.02 -3.28
CA PRO A 702 -10.73 -33.25 -1.86
C PRO A 702 -9.78 -32.54 -0.87
N GLU A 703 -8.51 -32.39 -1.23
CA GLU A 703 -7.50 -31.71 -0.45
C GLU A 703 -7.77 -30.19 -0.41
N GLU A 704 -8.04 -29.57 -1.55
CA GLU A 704 -8.43 -28.16 -1.61
C GLU A 704 -9.72 -27.87 -0.83
N VAL A 705 -10.67 -28.80 -0.85
CA VAL A 705 -11.88 -28.68 -0.03
C VAL A 705 -11.52 -28.74 1.46
N ALA A 706 -10.66 -29.69 1.89
CA ALA A 706 -10.24 -29.82 3.28
C ALA A 706 -9.47 -28.57 3.75
N ASN A 707 -8.54 -28.06 2.94
CA ASN A 707 -7.78 -26.84 3.22
C ASN A 707 -8.68 -25.59 3.27
N SER A 708 -9.68 -25.50 2.39
CA SER A 708 -10.68 -24.43 2.40
C SER A 708 -11.51 -24.41 3.69
N ILE A 709 -11.88 -25.58 4.22
CA ILE A 709 -12.59 -25.68 5.51
C ILE A 709 -11.67 -25.20 6.64
N ALA A 710 -10.43 -25.70 6.70
CA ALA A 710 -9.46 -25.32 7.73
C ALA A 710 -9.15 -23.82 7.70
N ALA A 711 -8.94 -23.26 6.51
CA ALA A 711 -8.72 -21.82 6.30
C ALA A 711 -9.90 -20.97 6.81
N THR A 712 -11.14 -21.44 6.58
CA THR A 712 -12.35 -20.77 7.09
C THR A 712 -12.37 -20.77 8.61
N ILE A 713 -12.20 -21.93 9.23
CA ILE A 713 -12.21 -22.09 10.70
C ILE A 713 -11.09 -21.24 11.32
N TYR A 714 -9.88 -21.36 10.81
CA TYR A 714 -8.73 -20.59 11.31
C TYR A 714 -8.93 -19.09 11.22
N SER A 715 -9.37 -18.59 10.06
CA SER A 715 -9.49 -17.14 9.83
C SER A 715 -10.51 -16.49 10.77
N VAL A 716 -11.62 -17.16 11.07
CA VAL A 716 -12.59 -16.70 12.06
C VAL A 716 -12.06 -16.88 13.48
N TRP A 717 -11.41 -18.03 13.77
CA TRP A 717 -10.77 -18.28 15.07
C TRP A 717 -9.72 -17.22 15.43
N ARG A 718 -8.88 -16.81 14.49
CA ARG A 718 -7.89 -15.77 14.72
C ARG A 718 -8.53 -14.49 15.24
N GLY A 719 -9.64 -14.06 14.64
CA GLY A 719 -10.40 -12.91 15.09
C GLY A 719 -10.97 -13.07 16.51
N GLN A 720 -11.56 -14.24 16.80
CA GLN A 720 -12.10 -14.55 18.12
C GLN A 720 -10.98 -14.63 19.19
N ALA A 721 -9.82 -15.20 18.85
CA ALA A 721 -8.70 -15.30 19.78
C ALA A 721 -8.10 -13.92 20.10
N ILE A 722 -7.93 -13.05 19.11
CA ILE A 722 -7.52 -11.65 19.31
C ILE A 722 -8.57 -10.93 20.16
N GLY A 723 -9.84 -11.09 19.85
CA GLY A 723 -10.96 -10.49 20.59
C GLY A 723 -10.98 -10.90 22.05
N ASN A 724 -10.79 -12.19 22.34
CA ASN A 724 -10.83 -12.72 23.71
C ASN A 724 -9.54 -12.51 24.51
N THR A 725 -8.47 -12.05 23.88
CA THR A 725 -7.20 -11.71 24.54
C THR A 725 -6.95 -10.22 24.56
N ILE A 726 -6.56 -9.64 23.42
CA ILE A 726 -6.17 -8.23 23.30
C ILE A 726 -7.37 -7.32 23.57
N ASP A 727 -8.46 -7.49 22.80
CA ASP A 727 -9.57 -6.55 22.83
C ASP A 727 -10.35 -6.63 24.16
N ALA A 728 -10.59 -7.83 24.67
CA ALA A 728 -11.24 -8.02 25.96
C ALA A 728 -10.43 -7.42 27.11
N THR A 729 -9.10 -7.58 27.10
CA THR A 729 -8.21 -7.00 28.11
C THR A 729 -8.22 -5.48 28.06
N LEU A 730 -8.08 -4.88 26.86
CA LEU A 730 -8.13 -3.45 26.69
C LEU A 730 -9.49 -2.86 27.09
N SER A 731 -10.59 -3.53 26.73
CA SER A 731 -11.94 -3.12 27.11
C SER A 731 -12.15 -3.19 28.63
N ALA A 732 -11.60 -4.17 29.31
CA ALA A 732 -11.70 -4.32 30.77
C ALA A 732 -11.02 -3.18 31.53
N ILE A 733 -10.11 -2.45 30.90
CA ILE A 733 -9.40 -1.28 31.48
C ILE A 733 -9.81 0.04 30.82
N ALA A 734 -11.00 0.10 30.19
CA ALA A 734 -11.58 1.29 29.55
C ALA A 734 -10.77 1.83 28.35
N LEU A 735 -10.23 0.93 27.53
CA LEU A 735 -9.53 1.25 26.27
C LEU A 735 -10.23 0.66 25.03
N GLU A 736 -11.52 0.37 25.09
CA GLU A 736 -12.32 -0.20 23.99
C GLU A 736 -12.36 0.67 22.74
N ASP A 737 -12.25 1.99 22.89
CA ASP A 737 -12.20 2.94 21.75
C ASP A 737 -10.80 3.07 21.11
N GLN A 738 -9.80 2.39 21.66
CA GLN A 738 -8.39 2.51 21.25
C GLN A 738 -7.75 1.15 20.94
N LEU A 739 -8.54 0.24 20.39
CA LEU A 739 -8.06 -1.08 19.98
C LEU A 739 -7.03 -0.97 18.85
N PRO A 740 -5.98 -1.82 18.84
CA PRO A 740 -4.97 -1.82 17.77
C PRO A 740 -5.56 -2.25 16.43
N GLY A 741 -4.96 -1.81 15.33
CA GLY A 741 -5.29 -2.27 13.99
C GLY A 741 -4.97 -3.75 13.77
N SER A 742 -5.43 -4.32 12.66
CA SER A 742 -5.34 -5.76 12.36
C SER A 742 -3.92 -6.32 12.49
N ARG A 743 -2.92 -5.64 11.92
CA ARG A 743 -1.52 -6.07 11.97
C ARG A 743 -0.93 -5.97 13.36
N ASP A 744 -1.17 -4.86 14.04
CA ASP A 744 -0.66 -4.64 15.41
C ASP A 744 -1.34 -5.60 16.38
N ALA A 745 -2.64 -5.85 16.23
CA ALA A 745 -3.37 -6.81 17.04
C ALA A 745 -2.84 -8.24 16.90
N PHE A 746 -2.61 -8.68 15.66
CA PHE A 746 -2.01 -10.00 15.43
C PHE A 746 -0.58 -10.06 16.00
N ARG A 747 0.24 -9.02 15.79
CA ARG A 747 1.60 -8.94 16.33
C ARG A 747 1.61 -8.98 17.85
N ALA A 748 0.72 -8.24 18.51
CA ALA A 748 0.56 -8.28 19.96
C ALA A 748 0.13 -9.67 20.45
N PHE A 749 -0.87 -10.27 19.80
CA PHE A 749 -1.35 -11.61 20.14
C PHE A 749 -0.25 -12.67 19.97
N TYR A 750 0.45 -12.68 18.83
CA TYR A 750 1.56 -13.60 18.61
C TYR A 750 2.70 -13.39 19.63
N ASN A 751 3.07 -12.14 19.93
CA ASN A 751 4.10 -11.84 20.93
C ASN A 751 3.72 -12.38 22.32
N LEU A 752 2.45 -12.31 22.73
CA LEU A 752 1.98 -12.88 23.98
C LEU A 752 2.13 -14.41 24.02
N LEU A 753 1.87 -15.08 22.91
CA LEU A 753 2.04 -16.54 22.79
C LEU A 753 3.52 -16.93 22.77
N ALA A 754 4.32 -16.24 21.96
CA ALA A 754 5.75 -16.52 21.81
C ALA A 754 6.55 -16.24 23.08
N SER A 755 6.22 -15.16 23.81
CA SER A 755 6.87 -14.79 25.09
C SER A 755 6.26 -15.49 26.31
N PHE A 756 5.25 -16.33 26.14
CA PHE A 756 4.56 -16.99 27.25
C PHE A 756 5.49 -17.80 28.18
N PRO A 757 6.46 -18.57 27.66
CA PRO A 757 7.37 -19.34 28.52
C PRO A 757 8.16 -18.45 29.49
N GLU A 758 8.45 -17.23 29.12
CA GLU A 758 9.23 -16.27 29.88
C GLU A 758 8.40 -15.39 30.80
N ARG A 759 7.20 -14.97 30.33
CA ARG A 759 6.35 -13.95 30.95
C ARG A 759 5.05 -14.49 31.55
N GLY A 760 4.69 -15.74 31.27
CA GLY A 760 3.50 -16.37 31.79
C GLY A 760 2.20 -15.66 31.38
N GLY A 761 2.15 -15.03 30.20
CA GLY A 761 0.96 -14.32 29.70
C GLY A 761 0.69 -12.96 30.32
N VAL A 762 1.71 -12.39 31.01
CA VAL A 762 1.64 -11.02 31.58
C VAL A 762 2.47 -10.10 30.70
N GLY A 763 1.87 -8.99 30.29
CA GLY A 763 2.57 -7.95 29.53
C GLY A 763 3.68 -7.25 30.31
N VAL A 764 4.53 -6.48 29.61
CA VAL A 764 5.54 -5.60 30.25
C VAL A 764 4.85 -4.55 31.12
N SER A 765 3.67 -4.11 30.74
CA SER A 765 2.80 -3.22 31.54
C SER A 765 2.33 -3.80 32.88
N GLY A 766 2.56 -5.09 33.13
CA GLY A 766 2.06 -5.82 34.29
C GLY A 766 0.62 -6.31 34.13
N ILE A 767 0.00 -6.10 32.98
CA ILE A 767 -1.39 -6.54 32.71
C ILE A 767 -1.41 -8.00 32.26
N PRO A 768 -2.22 -8.86 32.88
CA PRO A 768 -2.44 -10.23 32.40
C PRO A 768 -3.43 -10.23 31.23
N PHE A 769 -3.11 -10.96 30.16
CA PHE A 769 -3.94 -11.03 28.93
C PHE A 769 -4.78 -12.30 28.80
N PHE A 770 -4.55 -13.29 29.64
CA PHE A 770 -5.33 -14.51 29.66
C PHE A 770 -6.09 -14.63 31.00
N ASN A 771 -7.30 -14.05 31.05
CA ASN A 771 -8.08 -13.97 32.27
C ASN A 771 -9.25 -14.99 32.21
N VAL A 772 -9.14 -16.07 32.97
CA VAL A 772 -10.21 -17.08 33.09
C VAL A 772 -10.49 -17.31 34.57
N GLU A 773 -11.73 -17.03 34.99
CA GLU A 773 -12.14 -17.20 36.38
C GLU A 773 -12.05 -18.67 36.82
N GLY A 774 -11.33 -18.91 37.90
CA GLY A 774 -11.17 -20.24 38.48
C GLY A 774 -10.10 -21.12 37.80
N ALA A 775 -9.40 -20.66 36.79
CA ALA A 775 -8.23 -21.35 36.22
C ALA A 775 -7.13 -21.49 37.30
N PRO A 776 -6.50 -22.69 37.44
CA PRO A 776 -5.48 -22.91 38.47
C PRO A 776 -4.19 -22.12 38.24
N ASP A 777 -3.87 -21.81 36.97
CA ASP A 777 -2.69 -21.04 36.57
C ASP A 777 -2.89 -20.39 35.22
N MET A 778 -1.93 -19.53 34.82
CA MET A 778 -2.01 -18.78 33.57
C MET A 778 -1.85 -19.65 32.32
N ALA A 779 -1.16 -20.79 32.38
CA ALA A 779 -1.05 -21.71 31.25
C ALA A 779 -2.40 -22.35 30.94
N THR A 780 -3.09 -22.84 31.99
CA THR A 780 -4.47 -23.34 31.87
C THR A 780 -5.44 -22.25 31.39
N ALA A 781 -5.27 -20.98 31.86
CA ALA A 781 -6.07 -19.88 31.42
C ALA A 781 -5.84 -19.57 29.92
N ARG A 782 -4.59 -19.54 29.45
CA ARG A 782 -4.24 -19.37 28.03
C ARG A 782 -4.89 -20.43 27.17
N ASP A 783 -4.69 -21.73 27.53
CA ASP A 783 -5.21 -22.85 26.76
C ASP A 783 -6.74 -22.83 26.72
N THR A 784 -7.37 -22.48 27.84
CA THR A 784 -8.83 -22.29 27.92
C THR A 784 -9.31 -21.18 26.98
N VAL A 785 -8.65 -20.02 26.93
CA VAL A 785 -9.01 -18.92 26.03
C VAL A 785 -8.88 -19.34 24.56
N LEU A 786 -7.79 -20.04 24.19
CA LEU A 786 -7.59 -20.50 22.81
C LEU A 786 -8.68 -21.47 22.35
N LEU A 787 -9.04 -22.46 23.20
CA LEU A 787 -10.06 -23.44 22.88
C LEU A 787 -11.49 -22.88 23.00
N ALA A 788 -11.77 -22.01 23.97
CA ALA A 788 -13.03 -21.27 24.04
C ALA A 788 -13.25 -20.40 22.78
N SER A 789 -12.19 -19.77 22.29
CA SER A 789 -12.24 -19.04 21.02
C SER A 789 -12.55 -19.95 19.83
N LEU A 790 -12.06 -21.21 19.84
CA LEU A 790 -12.38 -22.18 18.79
C LEU A 790 -13.83 -22.64 18.87
N ALA A 791 -14.33 -22.95 20.05
CA ALA A 791 -15.74 -23.31 20.26
C ALA A 791 -16.65 -22.12 19.87
N GLY A 792 -16.32 -20.91 20.30
CA GLY A 792 -17.04 -19.67 19.88
C GLY A 792 -17.00 -19.41 18.40
N THR A 793 -15.91 -19.75 17.71
CA THR A 793 -15.81 -19.70 16.26
C THR A 793 -16.82 -20.60 15.57
N LEU A 794 -16.98 -21.85 16.05
CA LEU A 794 -17.95 -22.79 15.48
C LEU A 794 -19.39 -22.32 15.70
N ASP A 795 -19.67 -21.71 16.85
CA ASP A 795 -20.98 -21.10 17.12
C ASP A 795 -21.21 -19.87 16.21
N LEU A 796 -20.20 -19.02 16.00
CA LEU A 796 -20.27 -17.84 15.13
C LEU A 796 -20.46 -18.22 13.65
N LEU A 797 -19.76 -19.23 13.15
CA LEU A 797 -19.92 -19.74 11.78
C LEU A 797 -21.33 -20.28 11.51
N ALA A 798 -22.01 -20.77 12.53
CA ALA A 798 -23.40 -21.24 12.47
C ALA A 798 -24.45 -20.14 12.76
N SER A 799 -24.02 -18.89 13.00
CA SER A 799 -24.89 -17.77 13.35
C SER A 799 -25.46 -17.04 12.12
N ASP A 800 -26.31 -16.04 12.36
CA ASP A 800 -26.93 -15.22 11.32
C ASP A 800 -25.90 -14.35 10.57
N GLU A 801 -24.78 -14.00 11.20
CA GLU A 801 -23.68 -13.23 10.59
C GLU A 801 -23.03 -13.98 9.43
N PHE A 802 -23.00 -15.32 9.49
CA PHE A 802 -22.48 -16.18 8.42
C PHE A 802 -23.58 -16.91 7.63
N ALA A 803 -24.85 -16.70 7.93
CA ALA A 803 -25.96 -17.35 7.23
C ALA A 803 -25.95 -17.14 5.70
N PRO A 804 -25.57 -15.98 5.14
CA PRO A 804 -25.44 -15.82 3.68
C PRO A 804 -24.43 -16.81 3.07
N ALA A 805 -23.39 -17.16 3.80
CA ALA A 805 -22.36 -18.10 3.34
C ALA A 805 -22.69 -19.58 3.61
N PHE A 806 -23.26 -19.88 4.78
CA PHE A 806 -23.35 -21.28 5.27
C PHE A 806 -24.76 -21.69 5.71
N GLY A 807 -25.78 -20.82 5.62
CA GLY A 807 -27.16 -21.16 5.92
C GLY A 807 -27.39 -21.61 7.37
N ASN A 808 -26.64 -21.07 8.34
CA ASN A 808 -26.61 -21.47 9.74
C ASN A 808 -26.22 -22.95 9.96
N SER A 809 -25.41 -23.54 9.07
CA SER A 809 -24.96 -24.92 9.20
C SER A 809 -23.99 -25.11 10.37
N THR A 810 -24.19 -26.17 11.12
CA THR A 810 -23.25 -26.67 12.15
C THR A 810 -22.31 -27.73 11.61
N ASP A 811 -22.50 -28.21 10.38
CA ASP A 811 -21.65 -29.17 9.72
C ASP A 811 -20.42 -28.44 9.11
N GLN A 812 -19.23 -28.74 9.63
CA GLN A 812 -18.00 -28.12 9.15
C GLN A 812 -17.73 -28.44 7.68
N ASN A 813 -18.29 -29.51 7.12
CA ASN A 813 -18.18 -29.86 5.70
C ASN A 813 -18.87 -28.84 4.78
N ASP A 814 -19.71 -27.97 5.29
CA ASP A 814 -20.36 -26.91 4.51
C ASP A 814 -19.51 -25.64 4.40
N TYR A 815 -18.48 -25.50 5.24
CA TYR A 815 -17.65 -24.30 5.26
C TYR A 815 -16.72 -24.28 4.05
N ARG A 816 -16.67 -23.13 3.35
CA ARG A 816 -15.82 -22.90 2.18
C ARG A 816 -15.22 -21.51 2.24
N TRP A 817 -13.91 -21.43 2.14
CA TRP A 817 -13.18 -20.17 2.18
C TRP A 817 -13.64 -19.20 1.09
N GLY A 818 -13.87 -19.68 -0.14
CA GLY A 818 -14.33 -18.86 -1.25
C GLY A 818 -15.71 -18.23 -1.05
N ARG A 819 -16.53 -18.68 -0.09
CA ARG A 819 -17.78 -17.99 0.26
C ARG A 819 -17.53 -16.75 1.12
N LEU A 820 -16.40 -16.64 1.77
CA LEU A 820 -15.99 -15.50 2.57
C LEU A 820 -15.01 -14.58 1.80
N HIS A 821 -13.99 -15.16 1.19
CA HIS A 821 -12.90 -14.44 0.55
C HIS A 821 -13.25 -14.12 -0.92
N ARG A 822 -13.73 -12.89 -1.13
CA ARG A 822 -14.30 -12.43 -2.41
C ARG A 822 -13.86 -11.01 -2.73
N VAL A 823 -13.88 -10.63 -4.01
CA VAL A 823 -13.51 -9.30 -4.48
C VAL A 823 -14.56 -8.72 -5.42
N VAL A 824 -14.81 -7.42 -5.25
CA VAL A 824 -15.53 -6.56 -6.20
C VAL A 824 -14.56 -5.51 -6.69
N PHE A 825 -14.33 -5.46 -8.00
CA PHE A 825 -13.54 -4.41 -8.65
C PHE A 825 -14.44 -3.19 -8.84
N ARG A 826 -14.20 -2.15 -8.05
CA ARG A 826 -15.10 -1.00 -7.96
C ARG A 826 -14.70 0.10 -8.92
N HIS A 827 -15.68 0.61 -9.66
CA HIS A 827 -15.52 1.81 -10.46
C HIS A 827 -15.70 3.07 -9.57
N PRO A 828 -15.03 4.20 -9.87
CA PRO A 828 -15.18 5.43 -9.09
C PRO A 828 -16.62 5.97 -8.98
N LEU A 829 -17.49 5.63 -9.94
CA LEU A 829 -18.94 5.95 -9.85
C LEU A 829 -19.69 5.06 -8.87
N GLY A 830 -19.10 3.96 -8.39
CA GLY A 830 -19.69 3.05 -7.40
C GLY A 830 -21.02 2.39 -7.84
N ALA A 831 -21.32 2.38 -9.13
CA ALA A 831 -22.62 1.97 -9.66
C ALA A 831 -22.48 0.91 -10.76
N ASP A 832 -23.49 0.03 -10.85
CA ASP A 832 -23.65 -0.89 -11.97
C ASP A 832 -24.09 -0.13 -13.22
N PRO A 833 -23.63 -0.55 -14.40
CA PRO A 833 -22.84 -1.75 -14.73
C PRO A 833 -21.31 -1.52 -14.78
N PHE A 834 -20.79 -0.48 -14.15
CA PHE A 834 -19.37 -0.12 -14.20
C PHE A 834 -18.51 -1.01 -13.29
N ASN A 835 -19.07 -1.51 -12.17
CA ASN A 835 -18.35 -2.44 -11.29
C ASN A 835 -18.18 -3.83 -11.93
N VAL A 836 -17.22 -4.62 -11.46
CA VAL A 836 -17.06 -6.04 -11.80
C VAL A 836 -17.03 -6.84 -10.49
N PRO A 837 -17.89 -7.84 -10.31
CA PRO A 837 -19.01 -8.26 -11.18
C PRO A 837 -20.10 -7.21 -11.29
N ASN A 838 -20.91 -7.42 -12.24
CA ASN A 838 -22.11 -6.86 -12.85
C ASN A 838 -21.83 -6.26 -14.25
N GLY A 839 -20.57 -5.79 -14.51
CA GLY A 839 -20.00 -5.65 -15.85
C GLY A 839 -18.96 -6.73 -16.14
N GLY A 840 -18.38 -6.73 -17.34
CA GLY A 840 -17.24 -7.58 -17.70
C GLY A 840 -17.52 -9.09 -17.83
N GLY A 841 -18.78 -9.52 -17.79
CA GLY A 841 -19.15 -10.92 -17.98
C GLY A 841 -18.87 -11.84 -16.79
N LEU A 842 -18.78 -11.26 -15.59
CA LEU A 842 -18.73 -11.98 -14.32
C LEU A 842 -20.01 -11.68 -13.52
N SER A 843 -20.40 -12.61 -12.63
CA SER A 843 -21.55 -12.47 -11.73
C SER A 843 -21.09 -12.56 -10.28
N ASP A 844 -21.89 -11.99 -9.37
CA ASP A 844 -21.74 -12.25 -7.95
C ASP A 844 -21.84 -13.76 -7.67
N LEU A 845 -21.18 -14.21 -6.62
CA LEU A 845 -21.12 -15.62 -6.27
C LEU A 845 -22.52 -16.18 -5.98
N ASP A 846 -23.27 -15.50 -5.08
CA ASP A 846 -24.64 -15.83 -4.70
C ASP A 846 -25.40 -14.59 -4.22
N GLU A 847 -26.72 -14.70 -4.01
CA GLU A 847 -27.50 -13.65 -3.37
C GLU A 847 -26.98 -13.41 -1.93
N GLY A 848 -26.64 -12.17 -1.61
CA GLY A 848 -26.03 -11.78 -0.33
C GLY A 848 -24.51 -12.02 -0.24
N LEU A 849 -23.90 -12.59 -1.29
CA LEU A 849 -22.46 -12.81 -1.41
C LEU A 849 -21.89 -12.08 -2.65
N PRO A 850 -21.79 -10.74 -2.60
CA PRO A 850 -21.28 -9.96 -3.71
C PRO A 850 -19.82 -10.29 -4.02
N GLY A 851 -19.44 -10.14 -5.30
CA GLY A 851 -18.07 -10.37 -5.76
C GLY A 851 -17.80 -11.78 -6.24
N VAL A 852 -16.59 -11.99 -6.75
CA VAL A 852 -16.09 -13.28 -7.21
C VAL A 852 -15.21 -13.92 -6.13
N ALA A 853 -15.39 -15.22 -5.92
CA ALA A 853 -14.57 -16.01 -4.99
C ALA A 853 -13.17 -16.20 -5.54
N ARG A 854 -12.14 -15.95 -4.71
CA ARG A 854 -10.75 -16.11 -5.08
C ARG A 854 -9.91 -16.61 -3.91
N ALA A 855 -8.91 -17.45 -4.18
CA ALA A 855 -7.89 -17.84 -3.23
C ALA A 855 -7.11 -16.63 -2.69
N GLY A 856 -6.52 -16.76 -1.51
CA GLY A 856 -5.77 -15.72 -0.82
C GLY A 856 -6.19 -15.56 0.63
N GLY A 857 -5.59 -14.65 1.37
CA GLY A 857 -5.89 -14.46 2.78
C GLY A 857 -5.09 -13.35 3.44
N PHE A 858 -5.14 -13.29 4.76
CA PHE A 858 -4.46 -12.27 5.54
C PHE A 858 -2.95 -12.37 5.38
N GLU A 859 -2.31 -11.33 4.84
CA GLU A 859 -0.85 -11.21 4.66
C GLU A 859 -0.16 -12.38 3.94
N VAL A 860 -0.85 -13.07 3.04
CA VAL A 860 -0.24 -14.07 2.16
C VAL A 860 0.57 -13.40 1.04
N VAL A 861 1.43 -14.13 0.35
CA VAL A 861 2.26 -13.59 -0.75
C VAL A 861 1.38 -13.07 -1.89
N ASP A 862 0.40 -13.87 -2.35
CA ASP A 862 -0.66 -13.41 -3.26
C ASP A 862 -1.71 -12.62 -2.47
N ALA A 863 -1.33 -11.44 -2.01
CA ALA A 863 -1.99 -10.70 -0.95
C ALA A 863 -3.41 -10.28 -1.28
N SER A 864 -4.21 -10.28 -0.24
CA SER A 864 -5.51 -9.64 -0.16
C SER A 864 -5.59 -8.86 1.16
N GLY A 865 -6.32 -7.75 1.15
CA GLY A 865 -6.49 -6.93 2.35
C GLY A 865 -7.86 -7.16 2.96
N HIS A 866 -7.93 -7.88 4.09
CA HIS A 866 -9.11 -7.97 4.94
C HIS A 866 -8.73 -7.87 6.42
N SER A 867 -9.68 -7.60 7.29
CA SER A 867 -9.43 -7.49 8.73
C SER A 867 -9.02 -8.83 9.33
N SER A 868 -8.05 -8.82 10.26
CA SER A 868 -7.71 -9.99 11.07
C SER A 868 -8.83 -10.39 12.02
N ARG A 869 -9.80 -9.49 12.27
CA ARG A 869 -10.95 -9.65 13.16
C ARG A 869 -12.29 -9.72 12.43
N ALA A 870 -12.28 -10.08 11.15
CA ALA A 870 -13.54 -10.24 10.42
C ALA A 870 -14.44 -11.27 11.09
N ASP A 871 -15.74 -10.95 11.28
CA ASP A 871 -16.70 -11.67 12.08
C ASP A 871 -18.03 -11.93 11.36
N SER A 872 -18.06 -11.72 10.04
CA SER A 872 -19.27 -11.87 9.22
C SER A 872 -18.93 -12.34 7.80
N ALA A 873 -19.89 -12.91 7.09
CA ALA A 873 -19.69 -13.46 5.74
C ALA A 873 -19.08 -12.45 4.74
N ASN A 874 -19.36 -11.15 4.89
CA ASN A 874 -18.83 -10.10 4.04
C ASN A 874 -17.61 -9.37 4.64
N GLY A 875 -17.23 -9.69 5.88
CA GLY A 875 -16.08 -9.09 6.57
C GLY A 875 -14.72 -9.54 6.00
N PHE A 876 -14.68 -10.66 5.28
CA PHE A 876 -13.48 -11.20 4.64
C PHE A 876 -13.31 -10.79 3.17
N MET A 877 -14.18 -9.92 2.66
CA MET A 877 -14.00 -9.35 1.33
C MET A 877 -12.74 -8.51 1.27
N PHE A 878 -12.03 -8.58 0.15
CA PHE A 878 -10.82 -7.82 -0.05
C PHE A 878 -10.98 -6.81 -1.20
N SER A 879 -10.21 -5.73 -1.15
CA SER A 879 -10.22 -4.66 -2.13
C SER A 879 -8.82 -4.24 -2.59
N ALA A 880 -7.79 -4.90 -2.08
CA ALA A 880 -6.40 -4.65 -2.44
C ALA A 880 -5.68 -5.96 -2.77
N GLY A 881 -4.78 -5.92 -3.73
CA GLY A 881 -4.02 -7.08 -4.20
C GLY A 881 -3.09 -6.70 -5.35
N ALA A 882 -2.56 -7.68 -6.08
CA ALA A 882 -1.62 -7.47 -7.17
C ALA A 882 -2.22 -6.61 -8.29
N ALA A 883 -1.89 -5.32 -8.33
CA ALA A 883 -2.30 -4.40 -9.41
C ALA A 883 -1.60 -4.71 -10.74
N ARG A 884 -0.56 -5.50 -10.68
CA ARG A 884 0.19 -6.10 -11.78
C ARG A 884 0.90 -7.33 -11.22
N ARG A 885 1.03 -8.39 -12.01
CA ARG A 885 2.02 -9.45 -11.78
C ARG A 885 2.94 -9.51 -12.96
N THR A 886 4.24 -9.62 -12.70
CA THR A 886 5.25 -9.83 -13.75
C THR A 886 6.32 -10.79 -13.29
N VAL A 887 6.78 -11.63 -14.24
CA VAL A 887 8.01 -12.42 -14.11
C VAL A 887 8.83 -12.18 -15.37
N ALA A 888 10.07 -11.74 -15.22
CA ALA A 888 10.97 -11.40 -16.30
C ALA A 888 12.25 -12.23 -16.19
N GLU A 889 12.58 -12.96 -17.27
CA GLU A 889 13.85 -13.67 -17.42
C GLU A 889 14.78 -12.82 -18.28
N MET A 890 16.00 -12.60 -17.80
CA MET A 890 16.97 -11.68 -18.42
C MET A 890 17.75 -12.36 -19.54
N THR A 891 17.05 -12.83 -20.56
CA THR A 891 17.67 -13.52 -21.72
C THR A 891 18.48 -12.55 -22.57
N PRO A 892 19.66 -12.97 -23.14
CA PRO A 892 20.48 -12.10 -23.97
C PRO A 892 19.75 -11.57 -25.19
N GLY A 893 19.88 -10.27 -25.43
CA GLY A 893 19.31 -9.58 -26.58
C GLY A 893 17.92 -8.95 -26.31
N LYS A 894 17.09 -9.57 -25.51
CA LYS A 894 15.85 -8.97 -24.96
C LYS A 894 15.33 -9.83 -23.79
N PRO A 895 14.81 -9.22 -22.74
CA PRO A 895 14.12 -9.97 -21.67
C PRO A 895 12.89 -10.73 -22.21
N SER A 896 12.59 -11.89 -21.59
CA SER A 896 11.31 -12.57 -21.75
C SER A 896 10.41 -12.21 -20.57
N VAL A 897 9.26 -11.62 -20.84
CA VAL A 897 8.40 -11.02 -19.80
C VAL A 897 6.99 -11.60 -19.86
N SER A 898 6.58 -12.24 -18.79
CA SER A 898 5.20 -12.63 -18.53
C SER A 898 4.54 -11.56 -17.63
N GLU A 899 3.34 -11.07 -18.00
CA GLU A 899 2.68 -9.99 -17.29
C GLU A 899 1.16 -10.12 -17.31
N VAL A 900 0.47 -9.63 -16.27
CA VAL A 900 -1.00 -9.52 -16.22
C VAL A 900 -1.42 -8.40 -15.29
N ILE A 901 -2.55 -7.72 -15.63
CA ILE A 901 -3.20 -6.71 -14.77
C ILE A 901 -4.64 -7.14 -14.43
N PRO A 902 -5.22 -6.67 -13.30
CA PRO A 902 -6.55 -7.06 -12.84
C PRO A 902 -7.67 -6.32 -13.59
N GLY A 903 -7.76 -6.49 -14.88
CA GLY A 903 -8.76 -5.80 -15.72
C GLY A 903 -8.44 -5.93 -17.19
N GLY A 904 -8.26 -4.80 -17.85
CA GLY A 904 -7.83 -4.73 -19.24
C GLY A 904 -7.25 -3.37 -19.60
N ARG A 905 -6.81 -3.21 -20.83
CA ARG A 905 -6.22 -1.97 -21.33
C ARG A 905 -7.22 -0.81 -21.31
N SER A 906 -8.45 -1.04 -21.72
CA SER A 906 -9.46 0.00 -21.87
C SER A 906 -10.22 0.26 -20.57
N GLY A 907 -10.47 1.53 -20.22
CA GLY A 907 -11.40 1.94 -19.20
C GLY A 907 -12.83 2.12 -19.72
N VAL A 908 -13.04 1.95 -21.02
CA VAL A 908 -14.37 2.08 -21.63
C VAL A 908 -15.12 0.74 -21.52
N MET A 909 -16.18 0.71 -20.72
CA MET A 909 -16.93 -0.49 -20.35
C MET A 909 -17.38 -1.37 -21.52
N VAL A 910 -17.72 -0.76 -22.66
CA VAL A 910 -18.17 -1.50 -23.86
C VAL A 910 -17.03 -2.04 -24.72
N SER A 911 -15.78 -1.73 -24.39
CA SER A 911 -14.61 -2.23 -25.08
C SER A 911 -14.38 -3.71 -24.78
N PRO A 912 -13.99 -4.53 -25.78
CA PRO A 912 -13.58 -5.92 -25.54
C PRO A 912 -12.33 -6.01 -24.66
N PHE A 913 -11.59 -4.91 -24.50
CA PHE A 913 -10.38 -4.79 -23.68
C PHE A 913 -10.64 -4.18 -22.30
N TYR A 914 -11.89 -4.15 -21.81
CA TYR A 914 -12.23 -3.66 -20.47
C TYR A 914 -11.78 -4.63 -19.37
N THR A 915 -12.02 -5.95 -19.56
CA THR A 915 -11.75 -7.00 -18.56
C THR A 915 -11.02 -8.22 -19.14
N ASN A 916 -10.41 -8.10 -20.32
CA ASN A 916 -9.89 -9.25 -21.03
C ASN A 916 -8.71 -9.97 -20.33
N GLN A 917 -7.95 -9.28 -19.48
CA GLN A 917 -6.87 -9.88 -18.68
C GLN A 917 -7.36 -10.34 -17.29
N LEU A 918 -8.53 -9.84 -16.82
CA LEU A 918 -9.00 -10.11 -15.46
C LEU A 918 -9.14 -11.60 -15.15
N ARG A 919 -9.64 -12.40 -16.09
CA ARG A 919 -9.82 -13.83 -15.90
C ARG A 919 -8.51 -14.60 -15.78
N LEU A 920 -7.46 -14.16 -16.49
CA LEU A 920 -6.10 -14.69 -16.33
C LEU A 920 -5.56 -14.29 -14.95
N TRP A 921 -5.75 -13.02 -14.57
CA TRP A 921 -5.31 -12.52 -13.27
C TRP A 921 -5.96 -13.31 -12.11
N LEU A 922 -7.24 -13.66 -12.22
CA LEU A 922 -7.98 -14.39 -11.17
C LEU A 922 -7.40 -15.78 -10.88
N VAL A 923 -6.78 -16.43 -11.86
CA VAL A 923 -6.16 -17.77 -11.74
C VAL A 923 -4.62 -17.74 -11.76
N ASN A 924 -4.00 -16.57 -11.59
CA ASN A 924 -2.54 -16.37 -11.64
C ASN A 924 -1.91 -16.83 -12.97
N ASP A 925 -2.63 -16.65 -14.09
CA ASP A 925 -2.09 -16.84 -15.42
C ASP A 925 -1.61 -15.52 -16.00
N TYR A 926 -0.78 -15.57 -17.06
CA TYR A 926 -0.04 -14.43 -17.59
C TYR A 926 -0.17 -14.32 -19.10
N LEU A 927 0.13 -13.14 -19.62
CA LEU A 927 0.38 -12.85 -21.02
C LEU A 927 1.88 -12.71 -21.24
N GLU A 928 2.37 -13.21 -22.38
CA GLU A 928 3.73 -12.96 -22.84
C GLU A 928 3.78 -11.62 -23.58
N LEU A 929 4.63 -10.68 -23.11
CA LEU A 929 4.77 -9.38 -23.73
C LEU A 929 5.73 -9.41 -24.92
N GLY A 930 5.31 -8.81 -26.04
CA GLY A 930 6.17 -8.57 -27.19
C GLY A 930 7.20 -7.46 -26.91
N PHE A 931 8.39 -7.59 -27.45
CA PHE A 931 9.45 -6.59 -27.35
C PHE A 931 9.87 -6.09 -28.72
N GLY A 932 9.76 -4.76 -28.91
CA GLY A 932 10.21 -4.09 -30.10
C GLY A 932 9.26 -4.20 -31.30
N GLU A 933 9.65 -3.52 -32.37
CA GLU A 933 8.81 -3.36 -33.58
C GLU A 933 8.56 -4.67 -34.33
N GLY A 934 9.54 -5.59 -34.36
CA GLY A 934 9.41 -6.87 -35.06
C GLY A 934 8.34 -7.79 -34.45
N ASP A 935 8.32 -7.89 -33.11
CA ASP A 935 7.29 -8.64 -32.39
C ASP A 935 5.91 -7.98 -32.59
N ALA A 936 5.87 -6.64 -32.51
CA ALA A 936 4.65 -5.87 -32.69
C ALA A 936 4.04 -6.07 -34.09
N GLN A 937 4.85 -6.04 -35.15
CA GLN A 937 4.39 -6.28 -36.52
C GLN A 937 3.84 -7.70 -36.73
N SER A 938 4.46 -8.70 -36.08
CA SER A 938 4.05 -10.10 -36.23
C SER A 938 2.80 -10.46 -35.42
N GLY A 939 2.58 -9.78 -34.28
CA GLY A 939 1.48 -10.01 -33.34
C GLY A 939 0.28 -9.08 -33.49
N ALA A 940 0.35 -8.08 -34.38
CA ALA A 940 -0.70 -7.06 -34.47
C ALA A 940 -1.99 -7.61 -35.07
N ILE A 941 -3.11 -7.29 -34.40
CA ILE A 941 -4.48 -7.50 -34.95
C ILE A 941 -5.04 -6.20 -35.53
N ASP A 942 -4.47 -5.05 -35.17
CA ASP A 942 -4.79 -3.73 -35.69
C ASP A 942 -3.52 -2.89 -35.86
N VAL A 943 -3.48 -2.09 -36.93
CA VAL A 943 -2.36 -1.18 -37.21
C VAL A 943 -2.90 0.18 -37.55
N GLN A 944 -2.57 1.17 -36.75
CA GLN A 944 -2.98 2.55 -36.90
C GLN A 944 -1.77 3.45 -37.10
N THR A 945 -1.79 4.30 -38.15
CA THR A 945 -0.74 5.29 -38.36
C THR A 945 -1.29 6.69 -38.11
N PHE A 946 -0.58 7.44 -37.29
CA PHE A 946 -0.80 8.85 -37.03
C PHE A 946 0.19 9.69 -37.85
N SER A 947 -0.27 10.74 -38.50
CA SER A 947 0.55 11.61 -39.35
C SER A 947 0.41 13.07 -38.94
N PRO A 948 1.43 13.91 -39.21
CA PRO A 948 1.39 15.35 -38.97
C PRO A 948 0.21 16.07 -39.61
#